data_aebe08346b5e489499c862ad3c8d1e74
#
_entry.id   aebe08346b5e489499c862ad3c8d1e74
#
_cell.length_a   1.000
_cell.length_b   1.000
_cell.length_c   1.000
_cell.angle_alpha   90.00
_cell.angle_beta   90.00
_cell.angle_gamma   90.00
#
_symmetry.space_group_name_H-M   'P 1'
#
loop_
_entity.id
_entity.type
_entity.pdbx_description
1 polymer ?
#
loop_
_entity_poly.entity_id
_entity_poly.type
_entity_poly.pdbx_seq_one_letter_code
_entity_poly.pdbx_strand_id
1 'polypeptide(L)'
;MLTARFTAPAVPKLLVHRPGLLERLSAGVQGPLTLINGPAGSGKTVLTAQWAAGRRAPGAPVWLTVEPDDAPGAFWAYVLEALHRGGVELPAAVGRPTRAEGVTRSFLVRLAEGLAAAPRPAVLVLDQFDTARPPSATTGMTEGLDFVLRHSSGGLRVVLTSRTDSLLPLHRYRAAGEITEIRQADLRFTPGDAGALLDEHRLRISPEGVRLLMERTEGWAAGVRLCALAMQRSPDPEAFLRQFAADRTTIADYLLSEVLDTQPTSTQDLLLRVCVTDRVHPGLADALTGRDDGARTLAGLARDNAFLERVEASDWYRLHPLFAEVLRAHLRQRRPGLEPLLHRRAARWLAGTGRLTEAVVQAAAAADWPFAAARLVEGLALGRLLTGLEAEPLGRALAALPAEPDGRATALVGAVCRIAAGDPAGCEARLRRADACRDTASPAAALARAFVGVLAGRLAGDAAAAGRAAADAERLFREVPPDLLAERPELRALLLAALGAAELGAGRLDRAVTALTAAVAACGAPGTESALCDALGSLAMTELLGGRPAEAAGHARASLAAAERYALPPESRSALAHLVLAGVAVEEGDLSAARAALGPAAAAAGPRPERVALVAAAVIGARIAAAEGDGQGALRALHAVRPGPGPRYAWEADELALAESAAHLACGDPAAALGALDAVPAGGPRHALARAHAHLAAGRPGPAARELAGLPGDDSLPAPLRTRTHLLRARITAAGGDPGEHEGPGGPGRADLPGPAGLPGVPGGERRPEAMPAVRPAVVEALTVRETEVLAMAAHLLSTEEIAAGLYVSANTVKTHLKSIYRKLGVTRRSDAVHRAQDLGLL
;
A
#
# COMPACT_ATOMS: atom_id res chain seq x y z
N MET A 1 -38.68 -18.31 -41.47
CA MET A 1 -37.65 -18.29 -40.41
C MET A 1 -36.39 -17.66 -40.97
N LEU A 2 -35.79 -16.68 -40.24
CA LEU A 2 -34.57 -15.98 -40.67
C LEU A 2 -33.38 -16.95 -40.60
N THR A 3 -32.73 -17.23 -41.72
CA THR A 3 -31.62 -18.19 -41.84
C THR A 3 -30.43 -17.78 -40.99
N ALA A 4 -30.23 -16.48 -40.77
CA ALA A 4 -29.14 -15.92 -39.94
C ALA A 4 -29.15 -16.41 -38.48
N ARG A 5 -30.30 -16.77 -37.92
CA ARG A 5 -30.42 -17.28 -36.55
C ARG A 5 -29.82 -18.67 -36.34
N PHE A 6 -29.67 -19.43 -37.41
CA PHE A 6 -29.17 -20.83 -37.38
C PHE A 6 -27.72 -20.95 -37.83
N THR A 7 -27.05 -19.81 -37.99
CA THR A 7 -25.67 -19.77 -38.45
C THR A 7 -24.80 -19.06 -37.41
N ALA A 8 -23.67 -19.69 -37.02
CA ALA A 8 -22.72 -19.04 -36.18
C ALA A 8 -22.24 -17.73 -36.83
N PRO A 9 -22.14 -16.62 -36.08
CA PRO A 9 -21.62 -15.37 -36.61
C PRO A 9 -20.20 -15.55 -37.17
N ALA A 10 -19.88 -14.76 -38.21
CA ALA A 10 -18.54 -14.76 -38.77
C ALA A 10 -17.53 -14.31 -37.71
N VAL A 11 -16.46 -15.07 -37.51
CA VAL A 11 -15.38 -14.74 -36.60
C VAL A 11 -14.66 -13.49 -37.14
N PRO A 12 -14.39 -12.46 -36.33
CA PRO A 12 -13.66 -11.28 -36.75
C PRO A 12 -12.29 -11.63 -37.33
N LYS A 13 -11.86 -10.88 -38.36
CA LYS A 13 -10.55 -11.11 -39.01
C LYS A 13 -9.39 -10.87 -38.03
N LEU A 14 -9.51 -9.86 -37.18
CA LEU A 14 -8.54 -9.54 -36.13
C LEU A 14 -9.06 -10.18 -34.82
N LEU A 15 -8.45 -11.26 -34.42
CA LEU A 15 -8.91 -12.11 -33.31
C LEU A 15 -7.75 -12.54 -32.43
N VAL A 16 -7.93 -12.38 -31.14
CA VAL A 16 -7.03 -12.97 -30.13
C VAL A 16 -7.39 -14.44 -29.93
N HIS A 17 -6.43 -15.33 -30.19
CA HIS A 17 -6.59 -16.76 -29.94
C HIS A 17 -6.42 -17.05 -28.44
N ARG A 18 -7.42 -17.71 -27.85
CA ARG A 18 -7.43 -18.08 -26.42
C ARG A 18 -7.49 -19.61 -26.26
N PRO A 19 -6.39 -20.33 -26.51
CA PRO A 19 -6.37 -21.78 -26.57
C PRO A 19 -6.90 -22.44 -25.30
N GLY A 20 -6.55 -21.93 -24.11
CA GLY A 20 -7.03 -22.48 -22.84
C GLY A 20 -8.54 -22.41 -22.66
N LEU A 21 -9.21 -21.32 -23.12
CA LEU A 21 -10.66 -21.24 -23.09
C LEU A 21 -11.32 -22.17 -24.11
N LEU A 22 -10.75 -22.32 -25.33
CA LEU A 22 -11.23 -23.25 -26.36
C LEU A 22 -11.09 -24.69 -25.89
N GLU A 23 -10.02 -25.05 -25.21
CA GLU A 23 -9.83 -26.38 -24.60
C GLU A 23 -10.85 -26.64 -23.50
N ARG A 24 -11.04 -25.67 -22.60
CA ARG A 24 -12.03 -25.74 -21.51
C ARG A 24 -13.45 -25.89 -22.06
N LEU A 25 -13.78 -25.17 -23.13
CA LEU A 25 -15.06 -25.31 -23.83
C LEU A 25 -15.21 -26.70 -24.47
N SER A 26 -14.16 -27.20 -25.11
CA SER A 26 -14.16 -28.55 -25.72
C SER A 26 -14.30 -29.67 -24.68
N ALA A 27 -13.65 -29.52 -23.52
CA ALA A 27 -13.83 -30.44 -22.41
C ALA A 27 -15.24 -30.34 -21.80
N GLY A 28 -15.74 -29.11 -21.63
CA GLY A 28 -17.08 -28.86 -21.09
C GLY A 28 -18.22 -29.48 -21.90
N VAL A 29 -18.10 -29.49 -23.21
CA VAL A 29 -19.11 -30.10 -24.12
C VAL A 29 -19.13 -31.62 -24.03
N GLN A 30 -18.22 -32.27 -23.34
CA GLN A 30 -18.37 -33.69 -22.99
C GLN A 30 -19.46 -33.92 -21.94
N GLY A 31 -19.77 -32.91 -21.11
CA GLY A 31 -20.90 -32.91 -20.18
C GLY A 31 -22.20 -32.37 -20.82
N PRO A 32 -23.33 -32.42 -20.07
CA PRO A 32 -24.63 -31.99 -20.60
C PRO A 32 -24.75 -30.47 -20.76
N LEU A 33 -24.08 -29.66 -19.93
CA LEU A 33 -24.24 -28.20 -19.91
C LEU A 33 -22.90 -27.44 -19.81
N THR A 34 -22.70 -26.54 -20.75
CA THR A 34 -21.60 -25.56 -20.71
C THR A 34 -22.20 -24.15 -20.70
N LEU A 35 -21.93 -23.37 -19.66
CA LEU A 35 -22.39 -22.00 -19.52
C LEU A 35 -21.25 -21.03 -19.75
N ILE A 36 -21.45 -20.04 -20.62
CA ILE A 36 -20.55 -18.93 -20.86
C ILE A 36 -21.28 -17.66 -20.45
N ASN A 37 -20.91 -17.11 -19.29
CA ASN A 37 -21.58 -15.97 -18.68
C ASN A 37 -20.66 -14.75 -18.58
N GLY A 38 -21.17 -13.56 -18.92
CA GLY A 38 -20.43 -12.30 -18.80
C GLY A 38 -21.15 -11.13 -19.45
N PRO A 39 -20.71 -9.88 -19.22
CA PRO A 39 -21.35 -8.66 -19.70
C PRO A 39 -21.36 -8.58 -21.24
N ALA A 40 -22.09 -7.58 -21.76
CA ALA A 40 -22.03 -7.22 -23.17
C ALA A 40 -20.57 -6.94 -23.58
N GLY A 41 -20.19 -7.37 -24.79
CA GLY A 41 -18.83 -7.14 -25.31
C GLY A 41 -17.70 -7.94 -24.64
N SER A 42 -18.00 -8.91 -23.76
CA SER A 42 -16.97 -9.78 -23.13
C SER A 42 -16.40 -10.86 -24.07
N GLY A 43 -16.95 -11.00 -25.30
CA GLY A 43 -16.44 -11.93 -26.29
C GLY A 43 -17.08 -13.32 -26.29
N LYS A 44 -18.18 -13.55 -25.55
CA LYS A 44 -18.88 -14.84 -25.43
C LYS A 44 -19.20 -15.45 -26.81
N THR A 45 -19.94 -14.73 -27.63
CA THR A 45 -20.36 -15.15 -28.98
C THR A 45 -19.16 -15.42 -29.88
N VAL A 46 -18.13 -14.59 -29.83
CA VAL A 46 -16.89 -14.73 -30.62
C VAL A 46 -16.14 -15.99 -30.22
N LEU A 47 -15.97 -16.24 -28.91
CA LEU A 47 -15.33 -17.45 -28.38
C LEU A 47 -16.07 -18.71 -28.82
N THR A 48 -17.41 -18.70 -28.69
CA THR A 48 -18.26 -19.83 -29.05
C THR A 48 -18.27 -20.07 -30.55
N ALA A 49 -18.33 -19.02 -31.39
CA ALA A 49 -18.25 -19.12 -32.84
C ALA A 49 -16.88 -19.66 -33.30
N GLN A 50 -15.79 -19.19 -32.71
CA GLN A 50 -14.44 -19.69 -32.97
C GLN A 50 -14.32 -21.19 -32.63
N TRP A 51 -14.85 -21.58 -31.47
CA TRP A 51 -14.88 -22.97 -31.05
C TRP A 51 -15.70 -23.84 -32.02
N ALA A 52 -16.89 -23.38 -32.39
CA ALA A 52 -17.77 -24.12 -33.32
C ALA A 52 -17.13 -24.32 -34.72
N ALA A 53 -16.40 -23.33 -35.23
CA ALA A 53 -15.65 -23.41 -36.49
C ALA A 53 -14.46 -24.39 -36.41
N GLY A 54 -13.90 -24.62 -35.24
CA GLY A 54 -12.68 -25.42 -35.00
C GLY A 54 -12.90 -26.96 -35.06
N ARG A 55 -14.10 -27.46 -35.29
CA ARG A 55 -14.46 -28.91 -35.36
C ARG A 55 -14.01 -29.73 -34.13
N ARG A 56 -13.99 -29.14 -32.95
CA ARG A 56 -13.53 -29.76 -31.67
C ARG A 56 -14.70 -30.37 -30.86
N ALA A 57 -15.94 -30.29 -31.38
CA ALA A 57 -17.13 -30.84 -30.74
C ALA A 57 -17.28 -32.34 -31.04
N PRO A 58 -17.94 -33.12 -30.14
CA PRO A 58 -18.23 -34.55 -30.38
C PRO A 58 -19.23 -34.81 -31.52
N GLY A 59 -19.86 -33.76 -32.06
CA GLY A 59 -20.74 -33.72 -33.22
C GLY A 59 -20.70 -32.35 -33.90
N ALA A 60 -21.40 -32.16 -35.02
CA ALA A 60 -21.54 -30.83 -35.63
C ALA A 60 -22.33 -29.91 -34.69
N PRO A 61 -21.78 -28.76 -34.26
CA PRO A 61 -22.50 -27.82 -33.39
C PRO A 61 -23.69 -27.23 -34.14
N VAL A 62 -24.84 -27.31 -33.52
CA VAL A 62 -26.11 -26.74 -34.04
C VAL A 62 -26.29 -25.38 -33.40
N TRP A 63 -26.37 -24.31 -34.18
CA TRP A 63 -26.47 -22.95 -33.71
C TRP A 63 -27.89 -22.42 -33.68
N LEU A 64 -28.29 -21.75 -32.61
CA LEU A 64 -29.51 -20.96 -32.50
C LEU A 64 -29.23 -19.66 -31.73
N THR A 65 -29.37 -18.53 -32.42
CA THR A 65 -29.42 -17.22 -31.74
C THR A 65 -30.83 -16.95 -31.23
N VAL A 66 -30.98 -16.75 -29.94
CA VAL A 66 -32.27 -16.55 -29.27
C VAL A 66 -32.58 -15.07 -29.23
N GLU A 67 -33.77 -14.66 -29.69
CA GLU A 67 -34.19 -13.26 -29.68
C GLU A 67 -35.07 -12.95 -28.47
N PRO A 68 -35.06 -11.67 -27.97
CA PRO A 68 -35.82 -11.28 -26.78
C PRO A 68 -37.32 -11.57 -26.87
N ASP A 69 -37.91 -11.54 -28.06
CA ASP A 69 -39.36 -11.69 -28.28
C ASP A 69 -39.80 -13.12 -28.59
N ASP A 70 -38.90 -14.11 -28.49
CA ASP A 70 -39.28 -15.50 -28.74
C ASP A 70 -40.21 -16.03 -27.66
N ALA A 71 -41.45 -16.40 -28.04
CA ALA A 71 -42.36 -17.10 -27.13
C ALA A 71 -41.90 -18.56 -26.94
N PRO A 72 -42.22 -19.24 -25.84
CA PRO A 72 -41.75 -20.60 -25.52
C PRO A 72 -42.01 -21.63 -26.63
N GLY A 73 -43.18 -21.61 -27.27
CA GLY A 73 -43.50 -22.51 -28.38
C GLY A 73 -42.71 -22.20 -29.64
N ALA A 74 -42.50 -20.92 -29.96
CA ALA A 74 -41.64 -20.47 -31.05
C ALA A 74 -40.19 -20.88 -30.84
N PHE A 75 -39.66 -20.68 -29.61
CA PHE A 75 -38.33 -21.17 -29.25
C PHE A 75 -38.12 -22.64 -29.53
N TRP A 76 -39.06 -23.52 -29.11
CA TRP A 76 -38.96 -24.95 -29.37
C TRP A 76 -39.08 -25.31 -30.85
N ALA A 77 -39.89 -24.56 -31.62
CA ALA A 77 -39.94 -24.73 -33.06
C ALA A 77 -38.60 -24.37 -33.72
N TYR A 78 -37.91 -23.33 -33.23
CA TYR A 78 -36.57 -22.97 -33.68
C TYR A 78 -35.52 -24.00 -33.25
N VAL A 79 -35.61 -24.55 -32.04
CA VAL A 79 -34.72 -25.65 -31.58
C VAL A 79 -34.86 -26.87 -32.50
N LEU A 80 -36.10 -27.32 -32.87
CA LEU A 80 -36.30 -28.40 -33.79
C LEU A 80 -35.72 -28.11 -35.19
N GLU A 81 -35.94 -26.90 -35.70
CA GLU A 81 -35.41 -26.49 -37.02
C GLU A 81 -33.86 -26.44 -36.98
N ALA A 82 -33.27 -25.95 -35.90
CA ALA A 82 -31.83 -25.95 -35.74
C ALA A 82 -31.26 -27.37 -35.73
N LEU A 83 -31.85 -28.29 -34.95
CA LEU A 83 -31.46 -29.70 -34.89
C LEU A 83 -31.56 -30.37 -36.27
N HIS A 84 -32.66 -30.13 -36.99
CA HIS A 84 -32.87 -30.65 -38.36
C HIS A 84 -31.78 -30.14 -39.32
N ARG A 85 -31.48 -28.85 -39.31
CA ARG A 85 -30.41 -28.26 -40.13
C ARG A 85 -29.02 -28.80 -39.78
N GLY A 86 -28.80 -29.12 -38.51
CA GLY A 86 -27.60 -29.78 -38.05
C GLY A 86 -27.49 -31.27 -38.37
N GLY A 87 -28.48 -31.84 -39.10
CA GLY A 87 -28.51 -33.24 -39.51
C GLY A 87 -28.86 -34.21 -38.37
N VAL A 88 -29.52 -33.72 -37.32
CA VAL A 88 -30.03 -34.56 -36.22
C VAL A 88 -31.37 -35.17 -36.68
N GLU A 89 -31.37 -36.47 -36.95
CA GLU A 89 -32.59 -37.19 -37.34
C GLU A 89 -33.45 -37.48 -36.11
N LEU A 90 -34.59 -36.82 -36.02
CA LEU A 90 -35.58 -37.04 -34.97
C LEU A 90 -36.75 -37.84 -35.51
N PRO A 91 -37.32 -38.79 -34.70
CA PRO A 91 -38.51 -39.52 -35.09
C PRO A 91 -39.68 -38.59 -35.46
N ALA A 92 -40.45 -38.91 -36.47
CA ALA A 92 -41.62 -38.12 -36.89
C ALA A 92 -42.66 -37.96 -35.76
N ALA A 93 -42.69 -38.89 -34.81
CA ALA A 93 -43.52 -38.84 -33.61
C ALA A 93 -43.22 -37.65 -32.65
N VAL A 94 -42.06 -36.99 -32.76
CA VAL A 94 -41.76 -35.80 -31.99
C VAL A 94 -42.74 -34.67 -32.26
N GLY A 95 -43.10 -34.51 -33.55
CA GLY A 95 -44.04 -33.50 -33.99
C GLY A 95 -43.49 -32.08 -33.90
N ARG A 96 -44.34 -31.07 -34.13
CA ARG A 96 -43.97 -29.64 -34.03
C ARG A 96 -44.84 -28.95 -32.98
N PRO A 97 -44.36 -27.94 -32.28
CA PRO A 97 -45.18 -27.08 -31.42
C PRO A 97 -46.32 -26.45 -32.23
N THR A 98 -47.52 -26.49 -31.69
CA THR A 98 -48.74 -25.96 -32.33
C THR A 98 -49.23 -24.66 -31.78
N ARG A 99 -48.67 -24.23 -30.64
CA ARG A 99 -48.99 -22.97 -29.92
C ARG A 99 -47.75 -22.15 -29.70
N ALA A 100 -47.87 -20.84 -29.84
CA ALA A 100 -46.73 -19.93 -29.64
C ALA A 100 -46.40 -19.76 -28.12
N GLU A 101 -47.40 -19.80 -27.25
CA GLU A 101 -47.26 -19.50 -25.83
C GLU A 101 -46.55 -20.62 -25.01
N GLY A 102 -46.47 -21.85 -25.56
CA GLY A 102 -45.84 -22.94 -24.83
C GLY A 102 -45.86 -24.27 -25.54
N VAL A 103 -45.26 -25.27 -24.92
CA VAL A 103 -45.21 -26.67 -25.35
C VAL A 103 -45.79 -27.59 -24.30
N THR A 104 -46.35 -28.73 -24.73
CA THR A 104 -46.86 -29.75 -23.82
C THR A 104 -45.72 -30.60 -23.27
N ARG A 105 -45.90 -31.17 -22.09
CA ARG A 105 -44.94 -32.11 -21.51
C ARG A 105 -44.72 -33.35 -22.38
N SER A 106 -45.78 -33.82 -23.04
CA SER A 106 -45.69 -34.96 -24.01
C SER A 106 -44.79 -34.64 -25.20
N PHE A 107 -44.73 -33.41 -25.67
CA PHE A 107 -43.78 -32.99 -26.69
C PHE A 107 -42.32 -33.06 -26.15
N LEU A 108 -42.07 -32.55 -24.96
CA LEU A 108 -40.74 -32.60 -24.36
C LEU A 108 -40.25 -34.02 -24.10
N VAL A 109 -41.15 -34.93 -23.67
CA VAL A 109 -40.85 -36.36 -23.52
C VAL A 109 -40.42 -36.97 -24.85
N ARG A 110 -41.23 -36.83 -25.91
CA ARG A 110 -40.89 -37.38 -27.22
C ARG A 110 -39.58 -36.79 -27.79
N LEU A 111 -39.33 -35.51 -27.55
CA LEU A 111 -38.09 -34.88 -27.98
C LEU A 111 -36.88 -35.45 -27.20
N ALA A 112 -37.00 -35.64 -25.90
CA ALA A 112 -35.96 -36.24 -25.08
C ALA A 112 -35.66 -37.68 -25.48
N GLU A 113 -36.71 -38.51 -25.71
CA GLU A 113 -36.58 -39.88 -26.20
C GLU A 113 -35.95 -39.94 -27.60
N GLY A 114 -36.36 -39.05 -28.51
CA GLY A 114 -35.78 -38.95 -29.84
C GLY A 114 -34.28 -38.56 -29.81
N LEU A 115 -33.89 -37.65 -28.93
CA LEU A 115 -32.50 -37.29 -28.76
C LEU A 115 -31.68 -38.39 -28.07
N ALA A 116 -32.27 -39.12 -27.12
CA ALA A 116 -31.64 -40.27 -26.47
C ALA A 116 -31.36 -41.43 -27.44
N ALA A 117 -32.23 -41.61 -28.44
CA ALA A 117 -32.08 -42.62 -29.47
C ALA A 117 -31.13 -42.22 -30.61
N ALA A 118 -30.71 -41.00 -30.70
CA ALA A 118 -29.82 -40.52 -31.75
C ALA A 118 -28.44 -41.18 -31.67
N PRO A 119 -27.82 -41.53 -32.83
CA PRO A 119 -26.52 -42.25 -32.83
C PRO A 119 -25.35 -41.45 -32.34
N ARG A 120 -25.48 -40.12 -32.28
CA ARG A 120 -24.48 -39.18 -31.75
C ARG A 120 -25.19 -38.07 -30.94
N PRO A 121 -24.59 -37.60 -29.86
CA PRO A 121 -25.13 -36.46 -29.12
C PRO A 121 -25.29 -35.22 -30.01
N ALA A 122 -26.45 -34.57 -29.94
CA ALA A 122 -26.64 -33.24 -30.50
C ALA A 122 -25.99 -32.17 -29.60
N VAL A 123 -25.15 -31.33 -30.20
CA VAL A 123 -24.53 -30.20 -29.50
C VAL A 123 -25.26 -28.93 -29.92
N LEU A 124 -26.13 -28.42 -29.05
CA LEU A 124 -26.93 -27.22 -29.31
C LEU A 124 -26.25 -25.99 -28.66
N VAL A 125 -25.90 -25.03 -29.49
CA VAL A 125 -25.42 -23.71 -29.06
C VAL A 125 -26.62 -22.77 -29.02
N LEU A 126 -26.93 -22.28 -27.83
CA LEU A 126 -27.92 -21.23 -27.57
C LEU A 126 -27.20 -19.92 -27.31
N ASP A 127 -27.10 -19.06 -28.33
CA ASP A 127 -26.46 -17.78 -28.22
C ASP A 127 -27.44 -16.67 -27.78
N GLN A 128 -27.02 -15.76 -26.88
CA GLN A 128 -27.85 -14.69 -26.33
C GLN A 128 -29.11 -15.19 -25.59
N PHE A 129 -28.95 -16.24 -24.82
CA PHE A 129 -30.05 -16.81 -24.04
C PHE A 129 -30.25 -15.98 -22.75
N ASP A 130 -30.77 -14.76 -22.86
CA ASP A 130 -30.93 -13.79 -21.78
C ASP A 130 -32.36 -13.72 -21.23
N THR A 131 -32.51 -13.35 -19.95
CA THR A 131 -33.81 -13.31 -19.23
C THR A 131 -34.52 -11.96 -19.32
N ALA A 132 -34.18 -11.09 -20.25
CA ALA A 132 -34.85 -9.79 -20.40
C ALA A 132 -36.36 -9.88 -20.78
N ARG A 133 -37.05 -10.92 -20.30
CA ARG A 133 -38.43 -11.32 -20.64
C ARG A 133 -39.34 -11.29 -19.40
N PRO A 134 -40.67 -11.27 -19.60
CA PRO A 134 -41.61 -11.54 -18.51
C PRO A 134 -41.28 -12.90 -17.86
N PRO A 135 -41.28 -12.99 -16.53
CA PRO A 135 -40.91 -14.20 -15.79
C PRO A 135 -41.64 -15.47 -16.27
N SER A 136 -42.91 -15.37 -16.66
CA SER A 136 -43.72 -16.47 -17.15
C SER A 136 -43.23 -17.09 -18.47
N ALA A 137 -42.74 -16.28 -19.41
CA ALA A 137 -42.22 -16.78 -20.70
C ALA A 137 -40.86 -17.46 -20.54
N THR A 138 -40.00 -16.89 -19.73
CA THR A 138 -38.65 -17.43 -19.43
C THR A 138 -38.75 -18.77 -18.68
N THR A 139 -39.66 -18.90 -17.70
CA THR A 139 -39.87 -20.11 -16.90
C THR A 139 -40.21 -21.32 -17.82
N GLY A 140 -41.11 -21.16 -18.77
CA GLY A 140 -41.48 -22.25 -19.64
C GLY A 140 -40.39 -22.78 -20.58
N MET A 141 -39.47 -21.87 -21.00
CA MET A 141 -38.31 -22.24 -21.81
C MET A 141 -37.21 -22.94 -20.97
N THR A 142 -36.88 -22.39 -19.81
CA THR A 142 -35.84 -22.94 -18.93
C THR A 142 -36.23 -24.26 -18.29
N GLU A 143 -37.49 -24.42 -17.86
CA GLU A 143 -38.01 -25.69 -17.34
C GLU A 143 -38.04 -26.78 -18.41
N GLY A 144 -38.45 -26.43 -19.63
CA GLY A 144 -38.43 -27.37 -20.76
C GLY A 144 -37.02 -27.82 -21.14
N LEU A 145 -36.04 -26.85 -21.13
CA LEU A 145 -34.65 -27.18 -21.45
C LEU A 145 -34.02 -28.06 -20.36
N ASP A 146 -34.23 -27.73 -19.09
CA ASP A 146 -33.83 -28.58 -17.95
C ASP A 146 -34.44 -29.98 -18.05
N PHE A 147 -35.72 -30.09 -18.42
CA PHE A 147 -36.39 -31.36 -18.60
C PHE A 147 -35.73 -32.20 -19.70
N VAL A 148 -35.51 -31.63 -20.88
CA VAL A 148 -34.91 -32.34 -22.02
C VAL A 148 -33.45 -32.73 -21.73
N LEU A 149 -32.68 -31.87 -21.15
CA LEU A 149 -31.28 -32.16 -20.74
C LEU A 149 -31.20 -33.39 -19.81
N ARG A 150 -32.08 -33.48 -18.83
CA ARG A 150 -32.07 -34.57 -17.84
C ARG A 150 -32.61 -35.89 -18.39
N HIS A 151 -33.51 -35.86 -19.37
CA HIS A 151 -34.20 -37.07 -19.84
C HIS A 151 -33.73 -37.56 -21.24
N SER A 152 -32.75 -36.87 -21.87
CA SER A 152 -32.15 -37.27 -23.12
C SER A 152 -30.99 -38.27 -23.01
N SER A 153 -30.70 -38.78 -21.81
CA SER A 153 -29.61 -39.74 -21.55
C SER A 153 -28.26 -39.33 -22.16
N GLY A 154 -27.94 -38.04 -22.13
CA GLY A 154 -26.72 -37.48 -22.74
C GLY A 154 -26.80 -37.26 -24.26
N GLY A 155 -27.96 -37.51 -24.89
CA GLY A 155 -28.21 -37.25 -26.31
C GLY A 155 -28.32 -35.77 -26.69
N LEU A 156 -28.49 -34.88 -25.68
CA LEU A 156 -28.42 -33.43 -25.85
C LEU A 156 -27.31 -32.86 -24.99
N ARG A 157 -26.47 -32.03 -25.57
CA ARG A 157 -25.45 -31.21 -24.89
C ARG A 157 -25.68 -29.77 -25.27
N VAL A 158 -25.66 -28.87 -24.29
CA VAL A 158 -25.97 -27.46 -24.49
C VAL A 158 -24.77 -26.58 -24.15
N VAL A 159 -24.43 -25.72 -25.09
CA VAL A 159 -23.54 -24.57 -24.86
C VAL A 159 -24.43 -23.34 -24.84
N LEU A 160 -24.44 -22.63 -23.70
CA LEU A 160 -25.33 -21.52 -23.47
C LEU A 160 -24.52 -20.26 -23.22
N THR A 161 -24.72 -19.20 -24.03
CA THR A 161 -24.16 -17.89 -23.74
C THR A 161 -25.23 -16.98 -23.16
N SER A 162 -24.90 -16.29 -22.06
CA SER A 162 -25.84 -15.42 -21.37
C SER A 162 -25.15 -14.25 -20.70
N ARG A 163 -25.93 -13.18 -20.45
CA ARG A 163 -25.52 -12.08 -19.57
C ARG A 163 -25.89 -12.37 -18.11
N THR A 164 -26.85 -13.26 -17.87
CA THR A 164 -27.45 -13.53 -16.55
C THR A 164 -27.17 -14.92 -16.01
N ASP A 165 -27.15 -15.09 -14.67
CA ASP A 165 -26.83 -16.35 -14.01
C ASP A 165 -28.05 -17.27 -13.74
N SER A 166 -29.25 -16.76 -13.77
CA SER A 166 -30.43 -17.43 -13.16
C SER A 166 -31.39 -18.05 -14.15
N LEU A 167 -30.88 -18.73 -15.21
CA LEU A 167 -31.70 -19.28 -16.25
C LEU A 167 -32.14 -20.72 -16.02
N LEU A 168 -31.26 -21.54 -15.46
CA LEU A 168 -31.48 -22.96 -15.19
C LEU A 168 -31.24 -23.25 -13.70
N PRO A 169 -31.67 -24.39 -13.15
CA PRO A 169 -31.36 -24.78 -11.78
C PRO A 169 -29.86 -25.18 -11.64
N LEU A 170 -28.95 -24.24 -11.91
CA LEU A 170 -27.49 -24.45 -12.01
C LEU A 170 -26.91 -25.14 -10.78
N HIS A 171 -27.51 -24.92 -9.59
CA HIS A 171 -27.08 -25.57 -8.35
C HIS A 171 -27.14 -27.09 -8.41
N ARG A 172 -28.07 -27.66 -9.18
CA ARG A 172 -28.20 -29.13 -9.39
C ARG A 172 -27.08 -29.65 -10.25
N TYR A 173 -26.79 -28.98 -11.37
CA TYR A 173 -25.71 -29.35 -12.29
C TYR A 173 -24.34 -29.20 -11.63
N ARG A 174 -24.17 -28.16 -10.80
CA ARG A 174 -22.93 -27.98 -10.00
C ARG A 174 -22.73 -29.12 -8.99
N ALA A 175 -23.80 -29.49 -8.27
CA ALA A 175 -23.75 -30.60 -7.30
C ALA A 175 -23.46 -31.96 -7.97
N ALA A 176 -23.91 -32.16 -9.21
CA ALA A 176 -23.67 -33.38 -9.99
C ALA A 176 -22.31 -33.37 -10.74
N GLY A 177 -21.60 -32.23 -10.77
CA GLY A 177 -20.39 -32.09 -11.60
C GLY A 177 -20.66 -32.07 -13.11
N GLU A 178 -21.90 -31.76 -13.51
CA GLU A 178 -22.41 -31.84 -14.86
C GLU A 178 -22.41 -30.48 -15.60
N ILE A 179 -21.77 -29.47 -15.05
CA ILE A 179 -21.65 -28.15 -15.66
C ILE A 179 -20.21 -27.71 -15.80
N THR A 180 -19.88 -27.13 -16.93
CA THR A 180 -18.66 -26.34 -17.13
C THR A 180 -19.05 -24.87 -17.23
N GLU A 181 -18.44 -24.02 -16.43
CA GLU A 181 -18.73 -22.59 -16.39
C GLU A 181 -17.51 -21.80 -16.85
N ILE A 182 -17.69 -20.92 -17.83
CA ILE A 182 -16.74 -19.88 -18.24
C ILE A 182 -17.37 -18.55 -17.85
N ARG A 183 -16.79 -17.85 -16.88
CA ARG A 183 -17.36 -16.65 -16.29
C ARG A 183 -16.63 -15.38 -16.74
N GLN A 184 -17.15 -14.23 -16.34
CA GLN A 184 -16.57 -12.92 -16.66
C GLN A 184 -15.07 -12.84 -16.36
N ALA A 185 -14.62 -13.36 -15.20
CA ALA A 185 -13.21 -13.37 -14.84
C ALA A 185 -12.34 -14.14 -15.84
N ASP A 186 -12.85 -15.28 -16.36
CA ASP A 186 -12.15 -16.08 -17.37
C ASP A 186 -12.12 -15.38 -18.75
N LEU A 187 -13.17 -14.60 -19.06
CA LEU A 187 -13.31 -13.89 -20.33
C LEU A 187 -12.49 -12.61 -20.41
N ARG A 188 -12.08 -12.03 -19.27
CA ARG A 188 -11.20 -10.84 -19.25
C ARG A 188 -9.90 -11.12 -20.01
N PHE A 189 -9.47 -10.16 -20.81
CA PHE A 189 -8.17 -10.21 -21.47
C PHE A 189 -7.05 -10.06 -20.43
N THR A 190 -6.02 -10.86 -20.59
CA THR A 190 -4.75 -10.68 -19.90
C THR A 190 -3.92 -9.58 -20.59
N PRO A 191 -2.86 -9.04 -19.97
CA PRO A 191 -1.95 -8.13 -20.66
C PRO A 191 -1.36 -8.73 -21.95
N GLY A 192 -1.14 -10.05 -21.99
CA GLY A 192 -0.69 -10.76 -23.17
C GLY A 192 -1.77 -10.79 -24.28
N ASP A 193 -3.03 -11.03 -23.93
CA ASP A 193 -4.15 -10.98 -24.87
C ASP A 193 -4.31 -9.55 -25.45
N ALA A 194 -4.19 -8.53 -24.60
CA ALA A 194 -4.26 -7.13 -25.03
C ALA A 194 -3.11 -6.78 -25.97
N GLY A 195 -1.89 -7.22 -25.66
CA GLY A 195 -0.72 -7.07 -26.52
C GLY A 195 -0.93 -7.73 -27.89
N ALA A 196 -1.41 -8.99 -27.91
CA ALA A 196 -1.72 -9.69 -29.14
C ALA A 196 -2.77 -8.97 -30.00
N LEU A 197 -3.82 -8.40 -29.38
CA LEU A 197 -4.80 -7.59 -30.10
C LEU A 197 -4.19 -6.31 -30.67
N LEU A 198 -3.33 -5.63 -29.93
CA LEU A 198 -2.64 -4.41 -30.38
C LEU A 198 -1.71 -4.71 -31.58
N ASP A 199 -0.99 -5.82 -31.51
CA ASP A 199 -0.11 -6.28 -32.60
C ASP A 199 -0.93 -6.56 -33.88
N GLU A 200 -2.08 -7.23 -33.77
CA GLU A 200 -3.01 -7.45 -34.90
C GLU A 200 -3.51 -6.11 -35.49
N HIS A 201 -3.70 -5.10 -34.63
CA HIS A 201 -4.05 -3.75 -35.06
C HIS A 201 -2.84 -2.92 -35.52
N ARG A 202 -1.61 -3.50 -35.53
CA ARG A 202 -0.34 -2.85 -35.89
C ARG A 202 -0.01 -1.63 -35.00
N LEU A 203 -0.42 -1.69 -33.75
CA LEU A 203 -0.15 -0.67 -32.74
C LEU A 203 1.03 -1.14 -31.89
N ARG A 204 2.10 -0.35 -31.89
CA ARG A 204 3.24 -0.55 -30.97
C ARG A 204 3.08 0.37 -29.79
N ILE A 205 2.82 -0.22 -28.63
CA ILE A 205 2.58 0.47 -27.36
C ILE A 205 3.62 -0.03 -26.36
N SER A 206 4.13 0.86 -25.50
CA SER A 206 5.04 0.49 -24.42
C SER A 206 4.37 -0.44 -23.40
N PRO A 207 5.13 -1.23 -22.63
CA PRO A 207 4.57 -2.03 -21.52
C PRO A 207 3.74 -1.19 -20.54
N GLU A 208 4.17 0.07 -20.30
CA GLU A 208 3.43 1.04 -19.49
C GLU A 208 2.09 1.41 -20.12
N GLY A 209 2.06 1.64 -21.43
CA GLY A 209 0.83 1.89 -22.18
C GLY A 209 -0.13 0.70 -22.13
N VAL A 210 0.36 -0.54 -22.24
CA VAL A 210 -0.46 -1.75 -22.09
C VAL A 210 -1.02 -1.83 -20.66
N ARG A 211 -0.21 -1.54 -19.63
CA ARG A 211 -0.67 -1.50 -18.24
C ARG A 211 -1.80 -0.48 -18.07
N LEU A 212 -1.63 0.73 -18.57
CA LEU A 212 -2.65 1.79 -18.50
C LEU A 212 -3.94 1.39 -19.24
N LEU A 213 -3.82 0.78 -20.41
CA LEU A 213 -4.97 0.24 -21.15
C LEU A 213 -5.72 -0.81 -20.33
N MET A 214 -5.00 -1.73 -19.69
CA MET A 214 -5.59 -2.76 -18.84
C MET A 214 -6.24 -2.19 -17.59
N GLU A 215 -5.64 -1.20 -16.94
CA GLU A 215 -6.25 -0.49 -15.81
C GLU A 215 -7.55 0.21 -16.19
N ARG A 216 -7.60 0.82 -17.37
CA ARG A 216 -8.80 1.54 -17.85
C ARG A 216 -9.92 0.59 -18.27
N THR A 217 -9.60 -0.51 -18.94
CA THR A 217 -10.59 -1.45 -19.51
C THR A 217 -10.88 -2.65 -18.62
N GLU A 218 -10.10 -2.87 -17.55
CA GLU A 218 -10.14 -4.08 -16.72
C GLU A 218 -10.14 -5.38 -17.53
N GLY A 219 -9.51 -5.37 -18.71
CA GLY A 219 -9.50 -6.50 -19.63
C GLY A 219 -10.82 -6.78 -20.37
N TRP A 220 -11.76 -5.83 -20.37
CA TRP A 220 -12.98 -5.96 -21.14
C TRP A 220 -12.68 -5.97 -22.65
N ALA A 221 -12.95 -7.13 -23.32
CA ALA A 221 -12.51 -7.38 -24.69
C ALA A 221 -12.98 -6.32 -25.71
N ALA A 222 -14.27 -5.91 -25.64
CA ALA A 222 -14.76 -4.83 -26.51
C ALA A 222 -14.10 -3.49 -26.18
N GLY A 223 -13.85 -3.19 -24.91
CA GLY A 223 -13.14 -1.97 -24.48
C GLY A 223 -11.73 -1.90 -25.06
N VAL A 224 -10.95 -2.97 -24.90
CA VAL A 224 -9.59 -3.05 -25.46
C VAL A 224 -9.61 -2.87 -26.98
N ARG A 225 -10.55 -3.52 -27.68
CA ARG A 225 -10.68 -3.39 -29.12
C ARG A 225 -11.10 -1.99 -29.57
N LEU A 226 -12.06 -1.36 -28.89
CA LEU A 226 -12.51 0.00 -29.21
C LEU A 226 -11.40 1.02 -28.94
N CYS A 227 -10.62 0.83 -27.87
CA CYS A 227 -9.42 1.62 -27.61
C CYS A 227 -8.39 1.44 -28.74
N ALA A 228 -8.13 0.21 -29.20
CA ALA A 228 -7.22 -0.05 -30.31
C ALA A 228 -7.66 0.66 -31.59
N LEU A 229 -8.95 0.62 -31.92
CA LEU A 229 -9.52 1.31 -33.10
C LEU A 229 -9.40 2.85 -32.97
N ALA A 230 -9.59 3.39 -31.77
CA ALA A 230 -9.44 4.82 -31.52
C ALA A 230 -7.94 5.27 -31.61
N MET A 231 -7.05 4.46 -31.05
CA MET A 231 -5.60 4.69 -31.12
C MET A 231 -5.06 4.66 -32.56
N GLN A 232 -5.60 3.83 -33.43
CA GLN A 232 -5.23 3.82 -34.86
C GLN A 232 -5.50 5.16 -35.58
N ARG A 233 -6.45 5.94 -35.05
CA ARG A 233 -6.81 7.27 -35.60
C ARG A 233 -6.04 8.40 -34.92
N SER A 234 -5.29 8.11 -33.86
CA SER A 234 -4.50 9.11 -33.11
C SER A 234 -3.09 9.21 -33.68
N PRO A 235 -2.54 10.43 -33.85
CA PRO A 235 -1.15 10.62 -34.24
C PRO A 235 -0.17 10.15 -33.15
N ASP A 236 -0.58 10.13 -31.87
CA ASP A 236 0.17 9.62 -30.75
C ASP A 236 -0.73 8.69 -29.90
N PRO A 237 -0.63 7.37 -30.10
CA PRO A 237 -1.41 6.39 -29.35
C PRO A 237 -1.16 6.41 -27.83
N GLU A 238 0.07 6.71 -27.41
CA GLU A 238 0.38 6.75 -25.97
C GLU A 238 -0.15 8.02 -25.30
N ALA A 239 -0.07 9.17 -25.96
CA ALA A 239 -0.70 10.39 -25.48
C ALA A 239 -2.22 10.22 -25.39
N PHE A 240 -2.82 9.52 -26.35
CA PHE A 240 -4.24 9.17 -26.32
C PHE A 240 -4.58 8.38 -25.04
N LEU A 241 -3.82 7.35 -24.68
CA LEU A 241 -4.05 6.56 -23.47
C LEU A 241 -3.91 7.38 -22.19
N ARG A 242 -2.94 8.29 -22.13
CA ARG A 242 -2.74 9.17 -20.97
C ARG A 242 -3.87 10.20 -20.82
N GLN A 243 -4.39 10.70 -21.93
CA GLN A 243 -5.41 11.76 -21.99
C GLN A 243 -6.81 11.20 -22.28
N PHE A 244 -6.98 9.89 -22.21
CA PHE A 244 -8.20 9.21 -22.59
C PHE A 244 -9.44 9.80 -21.88
N ALA A 245 -10.24 10.52 -22.65
CA ALA A 245 -11.54 11.03 -22.24
C ALA A 245 -12.63 10.16 -22.88
N ALA A 246 -13.30 9.36 -22.04
CA ALA A 246 -14.32 8.39 -22.49
C ALA A 246 -15.57 9.06 -23.10
N ASP A 247 -15.69 10.38 -23.02
CA ASP A 247 -16.88 11.14 -23.39
C ASP A 247 -17.09 11.36 -24.92
N ARG A 248 -16.06 11.14 -25.75
CA ARG A 248 -16.10 11.44 -27.19
C ARG A 248 -15.66 10.28 -28.08
N THR A 249 -15.91 9.06 -27.65
CA THR A 249 -15.40 7.89 -28.35
C THR A 249 -16.52 6.94 -28.75
N THR A 250 -16.26 6.09 -29.73
CA THR A 250 -17.13 4.95 -30.10
C THR A 250 -17.42 4.04 -28.90
N ILE A 251 -16.62 4.11 -27.85
CA ILE A 251 -16.82 3.37 -26.59
C ILE A 251 -18.00 3.95 -25.82
N ALA A 252 -18.09 5.29 -25.74
CA ALA A 252 -19.23 5.94 -25.09
C ALA A 252 -20.54 5.58 -25.81
N ASP A 253 -20.55 5.68 -27.13
CA ASP A 253 -21.73 5.33 -27.94
C ASP A 253 -22.15 3.88 -27.70
N TYR A 254 -21.19 2.93 -27.70
CA TYR A 254 -21.47 1.52 -27.42
C TYR A 254 -22.04 1.32 -26.00
N LEU A 255 -21.43 1.88 -24.98
CA LEU A 255 -21.88 1.70 -23.60
C LEU A 255 -23.23 2.38 -23.33
N LEU A 256 -23.49 3.51 -23.96
CA LEU A 256 -24.77 4.20 -23.83
C LEU A 256 -25.89 3.41 -24.52
N SER A 257 -25.71 2.97 -25.78
CA SER A 257 -26.73 2.26 -26.55
C SER A 257 -26.95 0.81 -26.05
N GLU A 258 -25.88 0.06 -25.76
CA GLU A 258 -25.97 -1.37 -25.45
C GLU A 258 -26.18 -1.67 -23.97
N VAL A 259 -25.86 -0.70 -23.08
CA VAL A 259 -25.95 -0.93 -21.65
C VAL A 259 -26.95 0.02 -21.00
N LEU A 260 -26.81 1.34 -21.19
CA LEU A 260 -27.67 2.32 -20.51
C LEU A 260 -29.08 2.35 -21.11
N ASP A 261 -29.21 2.52 -22.44
CA ASP A 261 -30.51 2.71 -23.11
C ASP A 261 -31.37 1.44 -23.09
N THR A 262 -30.77 0.28 -22.85
CA THR A 262 -31.51 -0.99 -22.67
C THR A 262 -32.15 -1.11 -21.29
N GLN A 263 -31.80 -0.22 -20.33
CA GLN A 263 -32.33 -0.25 -18.97
C GLN A 263 -33.64 0.54 -18.87
N PRO A 264 -34.54 0.21 -17.92
CA PRO A 264 -35.68 1.04 -17.57
C PRO A 264 -35.24 2.46 -17.19
N THR A 265 -36.06 3.47 -17.50
CA THR A 265 -35.75 4.89 -17.23
C THR A 265 -35.40 5.16 -15.76
N SER A 266 -36.03 4.47 -14.81
CA SER A 266 -35.71 4.57 -13.37
C SER A 266 -34.31 4.04 -13.05
N THR A 267 -33.88 2.98 -13.74
CA THR A 267 -32.55 2.40 -13.60
C THR A 267 -31.49 3.27 -14.27
N GLN A 268 -31.80 3.87 -15.44
CA GLN A 268 -30.93 4.84 -16.09
C GLN A 268 -30.65 6.05 -15.17
N ASP A 269 -31.72 6.62 -14.54
CA ASP A 269 -31.57 7.75 -13.58
C ASP A 269 -30.73 7.35 -12.35
N LEU A 270 -30.89 6.11 -11.84
CA LEU A 270 -30.05 5.62 -10.74
C LEU A 270 -28.58 5.54 -11.18
N LEU A 271 -28.27 4.90 -12.31
CA LEU A 271 -26.90 4.76 -12.82
C LEU A 271 -26.23 6.12 -13.04
N LEU A 272 -26.96 7.09 -13.62
CA LEU A 272 -26.46 8.45 -13.81
C LEU A 272 -26.20 9.21 -12.50
N ARG A 273 -26.85 8.85 -11.40
CA ARG A 273 -26.63 9.50 -10.11
C ARG A 273 -25.54 8.82 -9.28
N VAL A 274 -25.43 7.51 -9.36
CA VAL A 274 -24.46 6.77 -8.54
C VAL A 274 -23.07 6.77 -9.17
N CYS A 275 -22.92 7.11 -10.46
CA CYS A 275 -21.63 7.15 -11.16
C CYS A 275 -20.60 8.14 -10.58
N VAL A 276 -21.03 9.06 -9.71
CA VAL A 276 -20.15 10.02 -9.02
C VAL A 276 -19.32 9.39 -7.90
N THR A 277 -19.63 8.14 -7.53
CA THR A 277 -18.90 7.38 -6.50
C THR A 277 -18.30 6.12 -7.09
N ASP A 278 -17.14 5.71 -6.62
CA ASP A 278 -16.46 4.50 -7.11
C ASP A 278 -17.12 3.22 -6.59
N ARG A 279 -17.74 3.31 -5.41
CA ARG A 279 -18.51 2.22 -4.80
C ARG A 279 -19.87 2.74 -4.37
N VAL A 280 -20.87 1.89 -4.49
CA VAL A 280 -22.26 2.23 -4.21
C VAL A 280 -22.84 1.24 -3.20
N HIS A 281 -23.35 1.77 -2.08
CA HIS A 281 -24.17 1.01 -1.14
C HIS A 281 -25.64 1.24 -1.47
N PRO A 282 -26.57 0.30 -1.26
CA PRO A 282 -28.00 0.53 -1.47
C PRO A 282 -28.52 1.82 -0.84
N GLY A 283 -28.22 2.06 0.44
CA GLY A 283 -28.62 3.29 1.12
C GLY A 283 -27.98 4.56 0.55
N LEU A 284 -26.76 4.49 -0.04
CA LEU A 284 -26.20 5.61 -0.78
C LEU A 284 -26.97 5.86 -2.09
N ALA A 285 -27.33 4.80 -2.81
CA ALA A 285 -28.15 4.92 -4.01
C ALA A 285 -29.51 5.56 -3.70
N ASP A 286 -30.15 5.17 -2.59
CA ASP A 286 -31.38 5.77 -2.11
C ASP A 286 -31.22 7.25 -1.76
N ALA A 287 -30.13 7.61 -1.07
CA ALA A 287 -29.81 9.00 -0.74
C ALA A 287 -29.56 9.87 -1.99
N LEU A 288 -28.94 9.31 -3.04
CA LEU A 288 -28.66 10.04 -4.29
C LEU A 288 -29.89 10.18 -5.17
N THR A 289 -30.75 9.15 -5.21
CA THR A 289 -31.97 9.13 -6.05
C THR A 289 -33.17 9.77 -5.37
N GLY A 290 -33.24 9.74 -4.04
CA GLY A 290 -34.41 10.10 -3.25
C GLY A 290 -35.49 8.99 -3.28
N ARG A 291 -35.12 7.74 -3.59
CA ARG A 291 -36.00 6.55 -3.66
C ARG A 291 -35.57 5.55 -2.59
N ASP A 292 -36.28 4.43 -2.50
CA ASP A 292 -36.03 3.32 -1.54
C ASP A 292 -35.84 1.96 -2.23
N ASP A 293 -35.60 1.97 -3.56
CA ASP A 293 -35.47 0.78 -4.39
C ASP A 293 -34.01 0.41 -4.75
N GLY A 294 -33.03 1.09 -4.16
CA GLY A 294 -31.60 0.93 -4.48
C GLY A 294 -31.11 -0.51 -4.33
N ALA A 295 -31.48 -1.21 -3.25
CA ALA A 295 -31.06 -2.58 -3.02
C ALA A 295 -31.51 -3.53 -4.14
N ARG A 296 -32.78 -3.44 -4.53
CA ARG A 296 -33.37 -4.30 -5.60
C ARG A 296 -32.77 -3.97 -6.95
N THR A 297 -32.62 -2.69 -7.27
CA THR A 297 -32.10 -2.23 -8.56
C THR A 297 -30.64 -2.59 -8.73
N LEU A 298 -29.79 -2.35 -7.74
CA LEU A 298 -28.36 -2.73 -7.78
C LEU A 298 -28.16 -4.23 -7.85
N ALA A 299 -28.93 -5.01 -7.09
CA ALA A 299 -28.89 -6.47 -7.17
C ALA A 299 -29.34 -7.00 -8.53
N GLY A 300 -30.33 -6.36 -9.17
CA GLY A 300 -30.76 -6.66 -10.54
C GLY A 300 -29.65 -6.41 -11.54
N LEU A 301 -29.07 -5.21 -11.54
CA LEU A 301 -27.98 -4.83 -12.43
C LEU A 301 -26.75 -5.75 -12.29
N ALA A 302 -26.39 -6.15 -11.08
CA ALA A 302 -25.28 -7.07 -10.86
C ALA A 302 -25.57 -8.47 -11.41
N ARG A 303 -26.78 -8.99 -11.25
CA ARG A 303 -27.19 -10.27 -11.84
C ARG A 303 -27.19 -10.23 -13.38
N ASP A 304 -27.58 -9.12 -13.94
CA ASP A 304 -27.66 -8.91 -15.39
C ASP A 304 -26.29 -8.53 -16.00
N ASN A 305 -25.21 -8.56 -15.19
CA ASN A 305 -23.85 -8.17 -15.60
C ASN A 305 -23.84 -6.82 -16.35
N ALA A 306 -24.61 -5.86 -15.87
CA ALA A 306 -24.73 -4.53 -16.46
C ALA A 306 -23.58 -3.60 -16.07
N PHE A 307 -22.33 -4.06 -16.14
CA PHE A 307 -21.11 -3.34 -15.73
C PHE A 307 -21.15 -2.89 -14.26
N LEU A 308 -21.87 -3.65 -13.43
CA LEU A 308 -21.93 -3.47 -11.98
C LEU A 308 -21.59 -4.81 -11.32
N GLU A 309 -20.64 -4.83 -10.43
CA GLU A 309 -20.21 -6.01 -9.68
C GLU A 309 -20.48 -5.83 -8.20
N ARG A 310 -20.92 -6.88 -7.50
CA ARG A 310 -20.99 -6.87 -6.04
C ARG A 310 -19.59 -7.10 -5.47
N VAL A 311 -19.18 -6.27 -4.52
CA VAL A 311 -17.92 -6.45 -3.81
C VAL A 311 -18.07 -7.63 -2.85
N GLU A 312 -17.16 -8.59 -2.93
CA GLU A 312 -17.23 -9.85 -2.15
C GLU A 312 -17.51 -9.62 -0.66
N ALA A 313 -18.39 -10.45 -0.10
CA ALA A 313 -18.81 -10.45 1.30
C ALA A 313 -19.33 -9.11 1.86
N SER A 314 -19.80 -8.21 0.99
CA SER A 314 -20.31 -6.89 1.41
C SER A 314 -21.61 -6.52 0.67
N ASP A 315 -22.29 -5.49 1.18
CA ASP A 315 -23.46 -4.89 0.50
C ASP A 315 -23.07 -3.73 -0.44
N TRP A 316 -21.78 -3.63 -0.76
CA TRP A 316 -21.26 -2.64 -1.70
C TRP A 316 -21.22 -3.18 -3.11
N TYR A 317 -21.45 -2.29 -4.06
CA TYR A 317 -21.35 -2.54 -5.49
C TYR A 317 -20.30 -1.61 -6.10
N ARG A 318 -19.67 -2.05 -7.18
CA ARG A 318 -18.70 -1.28 -7.93
C ARG A 318 -19.12 -1.20 -9.39
N LEU A 319 -19.23 0.01 -9.92
CA LEU A 319 -19.36 0.22 -11.38
C LEU A 319 -18.01 -0.02 -12.05
N HIS A 320 -18.06 -0.60 -13.24
CA HIS A 320 -16.86 -0.69 -14.09
C HIS A 320 -16.32 0.73 -14.34
N PRO A 321 -15.02 1.00 -14.15
CA PRO A 321 -14.47 2.34 -14.20
C PRO A 321 -14.78 3.10 -15.49
N LEU A 322 -14.61 2.43 -16.64
CA LEU A 322 -14.90 3.01 -17.95
C LEU A 322 -16.38 3.36 -18.11
N PHE A 323 -17.29 2.53 -17.62
CA PHE A 323 -18.71 2.82 -17.67
C PHE A 323 -19.09 3.99 -16.76
N ALA A 324 -18.52 4.05 -15.56
CA ALA A 324 -18.72 5.18 -14.64
C ALA A 324 -18.23 6.50 -15.25
N GLU A 325 -17.10 6.49 -15.97
CA GLU A 325 -16.55 7.66 -16.67
C GLU A 325 -17.48 8.15 -17.78
N VAL A 326 -17.98 7.23 -18.62
CA VAL A 326 -18.96 7.54 -19.68
C VAL A 326 -20.25 8.12 -19.07
N LEU A 327 -20.76 7.49 -17.99
CA LEU A 327 -21.98 8.00 -17.33
C LEU A 327 -21.76 9.39 -16.73
N ARG A 328 -20.59 9.67 -16.14
CA ARG A 328 -20.26 11.01 -15.61
C ARG A 328 -20.21 12.05 -16.72
N ALA A 329 -19.58 11.73 -17.85
CA ALA A 329 -19.52 12.60 -19.01
C ALA A 329 -20.95 12.89 -19.56
N HIS A 330 -21.77 11.86 -19.68
CA HIS A 330 -23.15 11.95 -20.13
C HIS A 330 -24.03 12.74 -19.14
N LEU A 331 -23.80 12.57 -17.81
CA LEU A 331 -24.46 13.36 -16.76
C LEU A 331 -24.16 14.85 -16.92
N ARG A 332 -22.87 15.21 -17.08
CA ARG A 332 -22.44 16.61 -17.27
C ARG A 332 -23.08 17.25 -18.49
N GLN A 333 -23.19 16.49 -19.58
CA GLN A 333 -23.78 16.97 -20.83
C GLN A 333 -25.30 17.16 -20.70
N ARG A 334 -26.01 16.18 -20.14
CA ARG A 334 -27.48 16.18 -20.05
C ARG A 334 -28.03 17.00 -18.91
N ARG A 335 -27.31 17.09 -17.76
CA ARG A 335 -27.76 17.75 -16.54
C ARG A 335 -26.61 18.56 -15.90
N PRO A 336 -26.16 19.64 -16.57
CA PRO A 336 -25.10 20.49 -16.04
C PRO A 336 -25.46 21.01 -14.64
N GLY A 337 -24.53 20.94 -13.70
CA GLY A 337 -24.70 21.37 -12.31
C GLY A 337 -25.30 20.33 -11.35
N LEU A 338 -25.75 19.15 -11.82
CA LEU A 338 -26.25 18.10 -10.92
C LEU A 338 -25.09 17.37 -10.22
N GLU A 339 -23.97 17.18 -10.88
CA GLU A 339 -22.81 16.42 -10.36
C GLU A 339 -22.31 16.97 -8.98
N PRO A 340 -22.08 18.28 -8.76
CA PRO A 340 -21.68 18.80 -7.45
C PRO A 340 -22.73 18.57 -6.36
N LEU A 341 -24.01 18.58 -6.71
CA LEU A 341 -25.09 18.30 -5.75
C LEU A 341 -25.08 16.83 -5.32
N LEU A 342 -24.82 15.92 -6.24
CA LEU A 342 -24.70 14.48 -5.96
C LEU A 342 -23.47 14.21 -5.07
N HIS A 343 -22.34 14.82 -5.36
CA HIS A 343 -21.15 14.74 -4.52
C HIS A 343 -21.42 15.23 -3.08
N ARG A 344 -22.10 16.36 -2.90
CA ARG A 344 -22.51 16.85 -1.56
C ARG A 344 -23.44 15.87 -0.84
N ARG A 345 -24.42 15.28 -1.53
CA ARG A 345 -25.31 14.27 -0.94
C ARG A 345 -24.53 13.01 -0.54
N ALA A 346 -23.65 12.53 -1.42
CA ALA A 346 -22.79 11.40 -1.13
C ALA A 346 -21.89 11.68 0.10
N ALA A 347 -21.25 12.84 0.16
CA ALA A 347 -20.42 13.26 1.29
C ALA A 347 -21.16 13.22 2.62
N ARG A 348 -22.39 13.75 2.66
CA ARG A 348 -23.21 13.76 3.88
C ARG A 348 -23.63 12.35 4.31
N TRP A 349 -24.04 11.51 3.37
CA TRP A 349 -24.42 10.12 3.66
C TRP A 349 -23.22 9.32 4.17
N LEU A 350 -22.06 9.43 3.51
CA LEU A 350 -20.81 8.76 3.89
C LEU A 350 -20.32 9.20 5.27
N ALA A 351 -20.42 10.50 5.58
CA ALA A 351 -20.09 11.02 6.91
C ALA A 351 -21.01 10.44 8.00
N GLY A 352 -22.32 10.31 7.71
CA GLY A 352 -23.29 9.71 8.63
C GLY A 352 -23.09 8.20 8.86
N THR A 353 -22.37 7.51 7.98
CA THR A 353 -22.06 6.08 8.08
C THR A 353 -20.62 5.78 8.56
N GLY A 354 -19.89 6.79 9.06
CA GLY A 354 -18.54 6.65 9.59
C GLY A 354 -17.43 6.54 8.53
N ARG A 355 -17.75 6.74 7.24
CA ARG A 355 -16.78 6.68 6.14
C ARG A 355 -16.17 8.05 5.87
N LEU A 356 -15.32 8.49 6.80
CA LEU A 356 -14.79 9.84 6.83
C LEU A 356 -13.97 10.19 5.58
N THR A 357 -13.06 9.33 5.18
CA THR A 357 -12.16 9.58 4.04
C THR A 357 -12.92 9.73 2.73
N GLU A 358 -13.84 8.81 2.47
CA GLU A 358 -14.69 8.90 1.27
C GLU A 358 -15.61 10.13 1.32
N ALA A 359 -16.12 10.49 2.51
CA ALA A 359 -16.91 11.71 2.69
C ALA A 359 -16.10 12.96 2.34
N VAL A 360 -14.86 13.05 2.78
CA VAL A 360 -13.96 14.18 2.48
C VAL A 360 -13.63 14.24 0.98
N VAL A 361 -13.35 13.11 0.36
CA VAL A 361 -13.09 13.03 -1.10
C VAL A 361 -14.30 13.51 -1.89
N GLN A 362 -15.51 13.08 -1.51
CA GLN A 362 -16.74 13.51 -2.17
C GLN A 362 -17.04 15.00 -1.94
N ALA A 363 -16.78 15.52 -0.74
CA ALA A 363 -16.94 16.94 -0.45
C ALA A 363 -15.94 17.81 -1.24
N ALA A 364 -14.69 17.36 -1.35
CA ALA A 364 -13.66 18.02 -2.16
C ALA A 364 -14.04 18.05 -3.65
N ALA A 365 -14.57 16.95 -4.19
CA ALA A 365 -15.09 16.91 -5.55
C ALA A 365 -16.24 17.89 -5.82
N ALA A 366 -17.03 18.20 -4.77
CA ALA A 366 -18.07 19.23 -4.83
C ALA A 366 -17.55 20.65 -4.56
N ALA A 367 -16.25 20.83 -4.31
CA ALA A 367 -15.65 22.06 -3.78
C ALA A 367 -16.30 22.55 -2.46
N ASP A 368 -16.90 21.63 -1.67
CA ASP A 368 -17.49 21.92 -0.36
C ASP A 368 -16.41 21.84 0.73
N TRP A 369 -15.45 22.78 0.64
CA TRP A 369 -14.27 22.83 1.51
C TRP A 369 -14.62 23.02 2.98
N PRO A 370 -15.62 23.86 3.35
CA PRO A 370 -16.01 23.97 4.74
C PRO A 370 -16.51 22.65 5.34
N PHE A 371 -17.29 21.87 4.60
CA PHE A 371 -17.76 20.57 5.07
C PHE A 371 -16.61 19.57 5.18
N ALA A 372 -15.74 19.45 4.14
CA ALA A 372 -14.60 18.56 4.14
C ALA A 372 -13.68 18.81 5.33
N ALA A 373 -13.31 20.07 5.55
CA ALA A 373 -12.43 20.48 6.62
C ALA A 373 -13.06 20.30 8.02
N ALA A 374 -14.34 20.66 8.17
CA ALA A 374 -15.07 20.45 9.42
C ALA A 374 -15.08 18.95 9.81
N ARG A 375 -15.28 18.03 8.86
CA ARG A 375 -15.25 16.58 9.15
C ARG A 375 -13.89 16.11 9.63
N LEU A 376 -12.80 16.60 9.03
CA LEU A 376 -11.43 16.26 9.46
C LEU A 376 -11.08 16.82 10.84
N VAL A 377 -11.47 18.07 11.11
CA VAL A 377 -11.15 18.75 12.36
C VAL A 377 -12.01 18.22 13.51
N GLU A 378 -13.33 18.17 13.35
CA GLU A 378 -14.25 17.66 14.38
C GLU A 378 -14.09 16.15 14.63
N GLY A 379 -13.71 15.40 13.60
CA GLY A 379 -13.38 13.98 13.70
C GLY A 379 -11.95 13.72 14.19
N LEU A 380 -11.16 14.74 14.50
CA LEU A 380 -9.74 14.66 14.92
C LEU A 380 -8.86 13.82 13.95
N ALA A 381 -9.20 13.81 12.67
CA ALA A 381 -8.60 12.96 11.65
C ALA A 381 -7.47 13.66 10.87
N LEU A 382 -6.96 14.79 11.34
CA LEU A 382 -5.87 15.53 10.69
C LEU A 382 -4.58 14.70 10.58
N GLY A 383 -4.34 13.78 11.51
CA GLY A 383 -3.21 12.84 11.46
C GLY A 383 -3.23 11.95 10.22
N ARG A 384 -4.40 11.57 9.71
CA ARG A 384 -4.57 10.74 8.50
C ARG A 384 -4.09 11.41 7.20
N LEU A 385 -3.90 12.73 7.22
CA LEU A 385 -3.28 13.46 6.11
C LEU A 385 -1.76 13.24 6.03
N LEU A 386 -1.16 12.78 7.11
CA LEU A 386 0.29 12.64 7.24
C LEU A 386 0.74 11.17 7.27
N THR A 387 -0.17 10.25 7.65
CA THR A 387 0.19 8.85 7.89
C THR A 387 -0.90 7.90 7.41
N GLY A 388 -0.49 6.66 7.09
CA GLY A 388 -1.39 5.57 6.76
C GLY A 388 -1.85 5.57 5.30
N LEU A 389 -2.65 4.55 4.95
CA LEU A 389 -3.15 4.29 3.59
C LEU A 389 -4.09 5.38 3.05
N GLU A 390 -4.63 6.22 3.93
CA GLU A 390 -5.58 7.28 3.57
C GLU A 390 -4.90 8.62 3.26
N ALA A 391 -3.60 8.77 3.54
CA ALA A 391 -2.88 10.02 3.35
C ALA A 391 -2.83 10.45 1.87
N GLU A 392 -2.56 9.52 0.97
CA GLU A 392 -2.48 9.82 -0.46
C GLU A 392 -3.84 10.21 -1.07
N PRO A 393 -4.94 9.45 -0.89
CA PRO A 393 -6.25 9.86 -1.43
C PRO A 393 -6.75 11.17 -0.81
N LEU A 394 -6.53 11.41 0.47
CA LEU A 394 -6.88 12.67 1.12
C LEU A 394 -6.03 13.83 0.59
N GLY A 395 -4.71 13.64 0.45
CA GLY A 395 -3.80 14.63 -0.09
C GLY A 395 -4.16 15.03 -1.51
N ARG A 396 -4.48 14.08 -2.39
CA ARG A 396 -4.96 14.33 -3.76
C ARG A 396 -6.28 15.12 -3.77
N ALA A 397 -7.24 14.73 -2.93
CA ALA A 397 -8.53 15.41 -2.84
C ALA A 397 -8.37 16.86 -2.38
N LEU A 398 -7.47 17.13 -1.42
CA LEU A 398 -7.24 18.47 -0.86
C LEU A 398 -6.23 19.31 -1.65
N ALA A 399 -5.60 18.77 -2.70
CA ALA A 399 -4.66 19.52 -3.54
C ALA A 399 -5.28 20.77 -4.19
N ALA A 400 -6.58 20.74 -4.45
CA ALA A 400 -7.35 21.87 -4.98
C ALA A 400 -7.90 22.83 -3.90
N LEU A 401 -7.50 22.66 -2.63
CA LEU A 401 -7.92 23.55 -1.55
C LEU A 401 -7.49 24.99 -1.85
N PRO A 402 -8.39 25.99 -1.78
CA PRO A 402 -8.08 27.39 -2.11
C PRO A 402 -6.90 27.94 -1.31
N ALA A 403 -6.13 28.83 -1.94
CA ALA A 403 -5.01 29.51 -1.28
C ALA A 403 -5.48 30.35 -0.08
N GLU A 404 -6.65 30.92 -0.14
CA GLU A 404 -7.29 31.68 0.93
C GLU A 404 -8.62 31.03 1.36
N PRO A 405 -8.56 29.97 2.19
CA PRO A 405 -9.74 29.26 2.63
C PRO A 405 -10.50 30.07 3.70
N ASP A 406 -11.83 30.01 3.63
CA ASP A 406 -12.70 30.59 4.64
C ASP A 406 -12.88 29.64 5.83
N GLY A 407 -12.82 30.20 7.04
CA GLY A 407 -13.10 29.50 8.28
C GLY A 407 -11.90 28.79 8.93
N ARG A 408 -12.03 28.55 10.24
CA ARG A 408 -10.99 27.94 11.09
C ARG A 408 -10.60 26.54 10.63
N ALA A 409 -11.58 25.67 10.36
CA ALA A 409 -11.32 24.28 10.00
C ALA A 409 -10.54 24.18 8.69
N THR A 410 -10.92 24.94 7.67
CA THR A 410 -10.22 24.97 6.37
C THR A 410 -8.79 25.51 6.48
N ALA A 411 -8.59 26.50 7.36
CA ALA A 411 -7.26 27.02 7.66
C ALA A 411 -6.36 25.97 8.36
N LEU A 412 -6.90 25.19 9.32
CA LEU A 412 -6.19 24.10 9.99
C LEU A 412 -5.81 22.95 9.03
N VAL A 413 -6.74 22.52 8.18
CA VAL A 413 -6.46 21.52 7.13
C VAL A 413 -5.39 22.04 6.18
N GLY A 414 -5.50 23.30 5.75
CA GLY A 414 -4.48 23.95 4.93
C GLY A 414 -3.11 24.02 5.60
N ALA A 415 -3.05 24.22 6.93
CA ALA A 415 -1.81 24.18 7.69
C ALA A 415 -1.16 22.80 7.66
N VAL A 416 -1.94 21.71 7.83
CA VAL A 416 -1.43 20.33 7.73
C VAL A 416 -0.91 20.03 6.31
N CYS A 417 -1.62 20.48 5.26
CA CYS A 417 -1.13 20.34 3.88
C CYS A 417 0.21 21.06 3.66
N ARG A 418 0.45 22.20 4.34
CA ARG A 418 1.76 22.90 4.32
C ARG A 418 2.82 22.16 5.10
N ILE A 419 2.47 21.51 6.22
CA ILE A 419 3.39 20.63 6.95
C ILE A 419 3.84 19.47 6.05
N ALA A 420 2.90 18.79 5.40
CA ALA A 420 3.19 17.72 4.46
C ALA A 420 4.06 18.18 3.26
N ALA A 421 3.94 19.45 2.87
CA ALA A 421 4.77 20.06 1.84
C ALA A 421 6.14 20.59 2.34
N GLY A 422 6.44 20.50 3.64
CA GLY A 422 7.66 21.05 4.25
C GLY A 422 7.74 22.59 4.17
N ASP A 423 6.61 23.28 4.29
CA ASP A 423 6.49 24.75 4.20
C ASP A 423 6.12 25.36 5.55
N PRO A 424 7.10 25.72 6.41
CA PRO A 424 6.84 26.29 7.73
C PRO A 424 6.19 27.68 7.68
N ALA A 425 6.58 28.52 6.71
CA ALA A 425 6.02 29.87 6.59
C ALA A 425 4.55 29.84 6.16
N GLY A 426 4.23 28.99 5.19
CA GLY A 426 2.85 28.75 4.77
C GLY A 426 1.99 28.14 5.88
N CYS A 427 2.56 27.23 6.68
CA CYS A 427 1.86 26.66 7.84
C CYS A 427 1.55 27.73 8.89
N GLU A 428 2.53 28.57 9.27
CA GLU A 428 2.33 29.65 10.24
C GLU A 428 1.29 30.67 9.77
N ALA A 429 1.30 31.05 8.50
CA ALA A 429 0.29 31.94 7.91
C ALA A 429 -1.13 31.37 8.05
N ARG A 430 -1.29 30.06 7.86
CA ARG A 430 -2.58 29.37 8.02
C ARG A 430 -3.01 29.27 9.48
N LEU A 431 -2.08 29.00 10.41
CA LEU A 431 -2.38 28.98 11.84
C LEU A 431 -2.83 30.37 12.33
N ARG A 432 -2.14 31.46 11.93
CA ARG A 432 -2.57 32.82 12.26
C ARG A 432 -3.98 33.13 11.73
N ARG A 433 -4.32 32.64 10.54
CA ARG A 433 -5.67 32.79 9.98
C ARG A 433 -6.71 31.99 10.78
N ALA A 434 -6.38 30.76 11.20
CA ALA A 434 -7.25 29.97 12.07
C ALA A 434 -7.53 30.66 13.41
N ASP A 435 -6.50 31.31 13.98
CA ASP A 435 -6.60 32.06 15.25
C ASP A 435 -7.38 33.38 15.11
N ALA A 436 -7.37 33.99 13.92
CA ALA A 436 -8.14 35.20 13.64
C ALA A 436 -9.66 34.96 13.48
N CYS A 437 -10.10 33.69 13.35
CA CYS A 437 -11.52 33.36 13.29
C CYS A 437 -12.20 33.59 14.65
N ARG A 438 -13.27 34.37 14.67
CA ARG A 438 -14.01 34.75 15.89
C ARG A 438 -14.98 33.67 16.40
N ASP A 439 -15.17 32.59 15.63
CA ASP A 439 -16.06 31.49 15.99
C ASP A 439 -15.58 30.80 17.26
N THR A 440 -16.50 30.41 18.13
CA THR A 440 -16.19 29.60 19.32
C THR A 440 -15.68 28.23 18.83
N ALA A 441 -14.44 27.88 19.18
CA ALA A 441 -13.87 26.57 18.83
C ALA A 441 -14.50 25.47 19.69
N SER A 442 -14.92 24.37 19.05
CA SER A 442 -15.24 23.15 19.80
C SER A 442 -13.96 22.60 20.50
N PRO A 443 -14.08 21.78 21.55
CA PRO A 443 -12.94 21.11 22.16
C PRO A 443 -12.10 20.32 21.13
N ALA A 444 -12.75 19.65 20.18
CA ALA A 444 -12.08 18.94 19.09
C ALA A 444 -11.29 19.89 18.17
N ALA A 445 -11.87 21.02 17.78
CA ALA A 445 -11.18 22.03 16.98
C ALA A 445 -10.01 22.68 17.72
N ALA A 446 -10.15 22.91 19.02
CA ALA A 446 -9.07 23.43 19.87
C ALA A 446 -7.93 22.41 19.98
N LEU A 447 -8.25 21.13 20.20
CA LEU A 447 -7.25 20.05 20.22
C LEU A 447 -6.55 19.88 18.86
N ALA A 448 -7.31 19.93 17.76
CA ALA A 448 -6.78 19.92 16.40
C ALA A 448 -5.80 21.10 16.18
N ARG A 449 -6.13 22.29 16.66
CA ARG A 449 -5.25 23.47 16.58
C ARG A 449 -3.95 23.26 17.38
N ALA A 450 -4.05 22.70 18.60
CA ALA A 450 -2.90 22.40 19.43
C ALA A 450 -2.01 21.32 18.77
N PHE A 451 -2.61 20.26 18.25
CA PHE A 451 -1.91 19.22 17.49
C PHE A 451 -1.12 19.79 16.31
N VAL A 452 -1.77 20.61 15.47
CA VAL A 452 -1.08 21.28 14.34
C VAL A 452 0.02 22.20 14.83
N GLY A 453 -0.15 22.83 15.99
CA GLY A 453 0.85 23.67 16.63
C GLY A 453 2.13 22.92 17.04
N VAL A 454 2.01 21.70 17.53
CA VAL A 454 3.18 20.85 17.85
C VAL A 454 3.94 20.48 16.56
N LEU A 455 3.22 20.06 15.53
CA LEU A 455 3.83 19.72 14.24
C LEU A 455 4.50 20.92 13.57
N ALA A 456 3.85 22.10 13.64
CA ALA A 456 4.43 23.34 13.14
C ALA A 456 5.70 23.74 13.88
N GLY A 457 5.72 23.58 15.22
CA GLY A 457 6.90 23.81 16.05
C GLY A 457 8.07 22.89 15.70
N ARG A 458 7.78 21.59 15.44
CA ARG A 458 8.77 20.64 14.89
C ARG A 458 9.36 21.15 13.57
N LEU A 459 8.49 21.46 12.62
CA LEU A 459 8.87 21.89 11.27
C LEU A 459 9.67 23.21 11.28
N ALA A 460 9.30 24.13 12.19
CA ALA A 460 9.99 25.40 12.38
C ALA A 460 11.26 25.32 13.26
N GLY A 461 11.50 24.18 13.92
CA GLY A 461 12.58 24.04 14.90
C GLY A 461 12.34 24.83 16.21
N ASP A 462 11.10 25.26 16.48
CA ASP A 462 10.71 25.97 17.72
C ASP A 462 10.13 25.00 18.74
N ALA A 463 11.02 24.37 19.52
CA ALA A 463 10.63 23.46 20.59
C ALA A 463 9.87 24.15 21.74
N ALA A 464 10.01 25.45 21.92
CA ALA A 464 9.24 26.16 22.92
C ALA A 464 7.79 26.32 22.51
N ALA A 465 7.54 26.64 21.22
CA ALA A 465 6.19 26.66 20.65
C ALA A 465 5.56 25.26 20.65
N ALA A 466 6.32 24.21 20.23
CA ALA A 466 5.86 22.84 20.28
C ALA A 466 5.48 22.40 21.70
N GLY A 467 6.31 22.74 22.71
CA GLY A 467 6.03 22.41 24.12
C GLY A 467 4.79 23.11 24.69
N ARG A 468 4.57 24.39 24.35
CA ARG A 468 3.33 25.10 24.72
C ARG A 468 2.10 24.45 24.09
N ALA A 469 2.15 24.17 22.80
CA ALA A 469 1.05 23.52 22.09
C ALA A 469 0.76 22.10 22.63
N ALA A 470 1.80 21.35 23.01
CA ALA A 470 1.66 20.04 23.63
C ALA A 470 0.99 20.11 25.01
N ALA A 471 1.36 21.10 25.85
CA ALA A 471 0.71 21.33 27.14
C ALA A 471 -0.77 21.70 26.97
N ASP A 472 -1.10 22.50 25.97
CA ASP A 472 -2.50 22.79 25.63
C ASP A 472 -3.25 21.53 25.17
N ALA A 473 -2.63 20.71 24.33
CA ALA A 473 -3.21 19.45 23.87
C ALA A 473 -3.50 18.48 25.03
N GLU A 474 -2.57 18.31 25.99
CA GLU A 474 -2.76 17.44 27.16
C GLU A 474 -3.93 17.92 28.06
N ARG A 475 -4.16 19.22 28.16
CA ARG A 475 -5.34 19.76 28.83
C ARG A 475 -6.62 19.42 28.06
N LEU A 476 -6.60 19.64 26.75
CA LEU A 476 -7.75 19.47 25.87
C LEU A 476 -8.16 17.98 25.65
N PHE A 477 -7.23 17.05 25.77
CA PHE A 477 -7.53 15.61 25.77
C PHE A 477 -8.58 15.21 26.82
N ARG A 478 -8.67 15.96 27.93
CA ARG A 478 -9.65 15.71 29.00
C ARG A 478 -11.03 16.30 28.70
N GLU A 479 -11.11 17.23 27.74
CA GLU A 479 -12.34 17.91 27.35
C GLU A 479 -13.04 17.24 26.15
N VAL A 480 -12.30 16.39 25.43
CA VAL A 480 -12.81 15.68 24.24
C VAL A 480 -13.40 14.33 24.65
N PRO A 481 -14.51 13.86 24.03
CA PRO A 481 -15.11 12.57 24.31
C PRO A 481 -14.10 11.41 24.14
N PRO A 482 -14.01 10.48 25.12
CA PRO A 482 -13.03 9.37 25.07
C PRO A 482 -13.22 8.47 23.85
N ASP A 483 -14.46 8.22 23.43
CA ASP A 483 -14.78 7.38 22.26
C ASP A 483 -14.14 7.95 20.97
N LEU A 484 -14.23 9.28 20.80
CA LEU A 484 -13.60 9.95 19.65
C LEU A 484 -12.08 9.83 19.66
N LEU A 485 -11.46 9.92 20.84
CA LEU A 485 -10.01 9.72 21.00
C LEU A 485 -9.59 8.26 20.76
N ALA A 486 -10.40 7.29 21.18
CA ALA A 486 -10.15 5.88 20.96
C ALA A 486 -10.15 5.51 19.47
N GLU A 487 -10.95 6.22 18.67
CA GLU A 487 -10.95 6.07 17.21
C GLU A 487 -9.75 6.70 16.50
N ARG A 488 -8.90 7.45 17.21
CA ARG A 488 -7.78 8.24 16.66
C ARG A 488 -6.48 8.03 17.44
N PRO A 489 -6.00 6.79 17.54
CA PRO A 489 -4.77 6.48 18.27
C PRO A 489 -3.55 7.18 17.68
N GLU A 490 -3.56 7.44 16.35
CA GLU A 490 -2.49 8.15 15.66
C GLU A 490 -2.29 9.58 16.14
N LEU A 491 -3.31 10.25 16.66
CA LEU A 491 -3.22 11.65 17.10
C LEU A 491 -2.20 11.82 18.22
N ARG A 492 -2.28 10.99 19.27
CA ARG A 492 -1.38 11.06 20.41
C ARG A 492 0.03 10.61 20.05
N ALA A 493 0.15 9.56 19.27
CA ALA A 493 1.44 9.04 18.80
C ALA A 493 2.20 10.08 17.96
N LEU A 494 1.56 10.70 16.99
CA LEU A 494 2.15 11.76 16.16
C LEU A 494 2.52 13.02 16.98
N LEU A 495 1.65 13.43 17.92
CA LEU A 495 1.90 14.57 18.77
C LEU A 495 3.16 14.37 19.62
N LEU A 496 3.28 13.22 20.27
CA LEU A 496 4.43 12.92 21.13
C LEU A 496 5.71 12.73 20.31
N ALA A 497 5.65 12.09 19.15
CA ALA A 497 6.77 11.96 18.24
C ALA A 497 7.25 13.32 17.74
N ALA A 498 6.33 14.21 17.35
CA ALA A 498 6.67 15.56 16.90
C ALA A 498 7.26 16.42 18.03
N LEU A 499 6.71 16.31 19.25
CA LEU A 499 7.28 16.99 20.44
C LEU A 499 8.70 16.51 20.70
N GLY A 500 8.91 15.19 20.71
CA GLY A 500 10.24 14.61 20.97
C GLY A 500 11.26 14.99 19.91
N ALA A 501 10.87 15.03 18.63
CA ALA A 501 11.73 15.49 17.55
C ALA A 501 12.06 17.00 17.67
N ALA A 502 11.10 17.83 18.11
CA ALA A 502 11.36 19.24 18.38
C ALA A 502 12.33 19.44 19.57
N GLU A 503 12.18 18.65 20.63
CA GLU A 503 13.10 18.66 21.78
C GLU A 503 14.51 18.18 21.42
N LEU A 504 14.61 17.16 20.54
CA LEU A 504 15.87 16.72 19.92
C LEU A 504 16.53 17.89 19.16
N GLY A 505 15.78 18.58 18.31
CA GLY A 505 16.26 19.75 17.60
C GLY A 505 16.79 20.85 18.55
N ALA A 506 16.15 21.05 19.69
CA ALA A 506 16.59 22.01 20.72
C ALA A 506 17.80 21.53 21.56
N GLY A 507 18.28 20.28 21.33
CA GLY A 507 19.39 19.74 22.15
C GLY A 507 18.98 19.30 23.56
N ARG A 508 17.70 19.28 23.89
CA ARG A 508 17.19 18.85 25.19
C ARG A 508 16.96 17.34 25.22
N LEU A 509 18.08 16.59 25.20
CA LEU A 509 18.08 15.15 24.98
C LEU A 509 17.20 14.37 25.97
N ASP A 510 17.21 14.71 27.27
CA ASP A 510 16.41 14.03 28.30
C ASP A 510 14.89 14.17 28.03
N ARG A 511 14.47 15.39 27.62
CA ARG A 511 13.08 15.65 27.28
C ARG A 511 12.68 14.93 25.97
N ALA A 512 13.59 14.90 25.00
CA ALA A 512 13.40 14.16 23.75
C ALA A 512 13.21 12.67 24.03
N VAL A 513 14.09 12.04 24.84
CA VAL A 513 13.95 10.63 25.24
C VAL A 513 12.59 10.38 25.91
N THR A 514 12.20 11.24 26.87
CA THR A 514 10.93 11.09 27.58
C THR A 514 9.73 11.13 26.62
N ALA A 515 9.68 12.12 25.73
CA ALA A 515 8.58 12.29 24.79
C ALA A 515 8.55 11.16 23.72
N LEU A 516 9.73 10.77 23.20
CA LEU A 516 9.84 9.73 22.18
C LEU A 516 9.52 8.33 22.74
N THR A 517 9.93 8.03 23.96
CA THR A 517 9.58 6.78 24.65
C THR A 517 8.06 6.71 24.86
N ALA A 518 7.44 7.82 25.26
CA ALA A 518 5.98 7.91 25.40
C ALA A 518 5.28 7.78 24.03
N ALA A 519 5.86 8.31 22.94
CA ALA A 519 5.36 8.14 21.59
C ALA A 519 5.39 6.66 21.17
N VAL A 520 6.50 5.97 21.39
CA VAL A 520 6.62 4.52 21.10
C VAL A 520 5.58 3.72 21.89
N ALA A 521 5.39 4.04 23.18
CA ALA A 521 4.38 3.38 24.01
C ALA A 521 2.93 3.68 23.57
N ALA A 522 2.67 4.83 22.92
CA ALA A 522 1.37 5.18 22.36
C ALA A 522 1.08 4.49 21.02
N CYS A 523 2.09 3.86 20.40
CA CYS A 523 1.94 3.10 19.17
C CYS A 523 1.57 1.64 19.46
N GLY A 524 0.79 1.02 18.56
CA GLY A 524 0.34 -0.39 18.68
C GLY A 524 -1.02 -0.61 18.06
N ALA A 525 -1.77 0.46 17.82
CA ALA A 525 -3.03 0.42 17.08
C ALA A 525 -2.78 0.68 15.59
N PRO A 526 -3.66 0.16 14.71
CA PRO A 526 -3.61 0.47 13.27
C PRO A 526 -3.59 1.99 13.01
N GLY A 527 -2.74 2.42 12.07
CA GLY A 527 -2.56 3.84 11.72
C GLY A 527 -1.43 4.54 12.49
N THR A 528 -0.76 3.86 13.44
CA THR A 528 0.38 4.41 14.21
C THR A 528 1.75 3.95 13.70
N GLU A 529 1.79 3.14 12.65
CA GLU A 529 3.01 2.47 12.16
C GLU A 529 4.09 3.47 11.73
N SER A 530 3.70 4.50 10.98
CA SER A 530 4.62 5.55 10.54
C SER A 530 5.13 6.39 11.71
N ALA A 531 4.25 6.71 12.67
CA ALA A 531 4.63 7.41 13.89
C ALA A 531 5.62 6.60 14.75
N LEU A 532 5.44 5.28 14.82
CA LEU A 532 6.38 4.37 15.49
C LEU A 532 7.77 4.42 14.86
N CYS A 533 7.84 4.34 13.53
CA CYS A 533 9.12 4.39 12.81
C CYS A 533 9.83 5.73 13.00
N ASP A 534 9.10 6.85 12.95
CA ASP A 534 9.64 8.19 13.17
C ASP A 534 10.11 8.38 14.61
N ALA A 535 9.33 7.96 15.61
CA ALA A 535 9.68 8.03 17.02
C ALA A 535 10.93 7.20 17.35
N LEU A 536 11.01 5.96 16.86
CA LEU A 536 12.18 5.09 17.07
C LEU A 536 13.43 5.65 16.39
N GLY A 537 13.32 6.19 15.17
CA GLY A 537 14.45 6.81 14.47
C GLY A 537 14.94 8.10 15.16
N SER A 538 14.02 8.91 15.63
CA SER A 538 14.34 10.13 16.41
C SER A 538 14.95 9.78 17.78
N LEU A 539 14.46 8.72 18.45
CA LEU A 539 15.01 8.22 19.71
C LEU A 539 16.43 7.70 19.48
N ALA A 540 16.66 6.92 18.43
CA ALA A 540 17.98 6.44 18.06
C ALA A 540 18.97 7.59 17.83
N MET A 541 18.56 8.66 17.14
CA MET A 541 19.41 9.84 16.94
C MET A 541 19.69 10.57 18.26
N THR A 542 18.69 10.68 19.13
CA THR A 542 18.83 11.29 20.48
C THR A 542 19.87 10.53 21.32
N GLU A 543 19.85 9.21 21.27
CA GLU A 543 20.79 8.37 22.00
C GLU A 543 22.20 8.40 21.43
N LEU A 544 22.33 8.46 20.09
CA LEU A 544 23.62 8.62 19.42
C LEU A 544 24.29 9.93 19.84
N LEU A 545 23.55 11.04 19.84
CA LEU A 545 24.02 12.33 20.28
C LEU A 545 24.34 12.33 21.79
N GLY A 546 23.61 11.57 22.61
CA GLY A 546 23.85 11.33 24.02
C GLY A 546 25.02 10.38 24.32
N GLY A 547 25.73 9.88 23.30
CA GLY A 547 26.88 9.00 23.48
C GLY A 547 26.54 7.54 23.82
N ARG A 548 25.33 7.08 23.49
CA ARG A 548 24.84 5.70 23.68
C ARG A 548 24.66 4.96 22.34
N PRO A 549 25.77 4.62 21.64
CA PRO A 549 25.68 4.05 20.28
C PRO A 549 25.03 2.64 20.21
N ALA A 550 25.12 1.85 21.27
CA ALA A 550 24.53 0.52 21.29
C ALA A 550 22.99 0.58 21.34
N GLU A 551 22.46 1.41 22.22
CA GLU A 551 21.02 1.68 22.34
C GLU A 551 20.49 2.36 21.07
N ALA A 552 21.23 3.33 20.55
CA ALA A 552 20.93 4.00 19.30
C ALA A 552 20.79 3.02 18.13
N ALA A 553 21.74 2.10 17.97
CA ALA A 553 21.69 1.05 16.96
C ALA A 553 20.51 0.10 17.16
N GLY A 554 20.17 -0.23 18.40
CA GLY A 554 19.00 -1.03 18.76
C GLY A 554 17.70 -0.41 18.27
N HIS A 555 17.45 0.85 18.62
CA HIS A 555 16.24 1.57 18.19
C HIS A 555 16.22 1.85 16.70
N ALA A 556 17.37 2.12 16.07
CA ALA A 556 17.44 2.29 14.62
C ALA A 556 17.04 1.00 13.88
N ARG A 557 17.57 -0.17 14.30
CA ARG A 557 17.16 -1.47 13.73
C ARG A 557 15.68 -1.76 13.98
N ALA A 558 15.16 -1.45 15.16
CA ALA A 558 13.75 -1.61 15.49
C ALA A 558 12.85 -0.75 14.58
N SER A 559 13.27 0.51 14.28
CA SER A 559 12.56 1.38 13.32
C SER A 559 12.50 0.76 11.93
N LEU A 560 13.62 0.25 11.42
CA LEU A 560 13.69 -0.37 10.08
C LEU A 560 12.91 -1.68 10.03
N ALA A 561 13.01 -2.51 11.06
CA ALA A 561 12.24 -3.75 11.16
C ALA A 561 10.73 -3.49 11.21
N ALA A 562 10.28 -2.43 11.90
CA ALA A 562 8.90 -2.00 11.90
C ALA A 562 8.46 -1.54 10.50
N ALA A 563 9.29 -0.76 9.79
CA ALA A 563 8.99 -0.32 8.42
C ALA A 563 8.85 -1.50 7.44
N GLU A 564 9.69 -2.53 7.56
CA GLU A 564 9.57 -3.77 6.77
C GLU A 564 8.33 -4.57 7.14
N ARG A 565 8.09 -4.77 8.44
CA ARG A 565 6.94 -5.52 8.96
C ARG A 565 5.61 -4.97 8.47
N TYR A 566 5.49 -3.65 8.40
CA TYR A 566 4.27 -2.96 7.96
C TYR A 566 4.30 -2.57 6.48
N ALA A 567 5.31 -3.00 5.73
CA ALA A 567 5.51 -2.70 4.32
C ALA A 567 5.38 -1.19 4.00
N LEU A 568 5.94 -0.33 4.86
CA LEU A 568 5.87 1.11 4.68
C LEU A 568 6.66 1.54 3.43
N PRO A 569 6.10 2.45 2.61
CA PRO A 569 6.81 2.98 1.46
C PRO A 569 8.04 3.80 1.90
N PRO A 570 9.04 3.98 1.02
CA PRO A 570 10.31 4.64 1.38
C PRO A 570 10.15 6.00 2.08
N GLU A 571 9.22 6.81 1.61
CA GLU A 571 8.92 8.15 2.15
C GLU A 571 8.27 8.15 3.54
N SER A 572 7.78 7.01 4.00
CA SER A 572 7.21 6.82 5.35
C SER A 572 8.18 6.14 6.31
N ARG A 573 9.42 5.85 5.86
CA ARG A 573 10.48 5.27 6.68
C ARG A 573 11.31 6.36 7.35
N SER A 574 11.96 6.03 8.45
CA SER A 574 12.82 6.99 9.15
C SER A 574 14.20 7.10 8.49
N ALA A 575 14.50 8.25 7.89
CA ALA A 575 15.84 8.58 7.42
C ALA A 575 16.87 8.58 8.55
N LEU A 576 16.47 9.03 9.75
CA LEU A 576 17.33 9.08 10.93
C LEU A 576 17.81 7.69 11.36
N ALA A 577 16.98 6.66 11.23
CA ALA A 577 17.38 5.29 11.56
C ALA A 577 18.57 4.82 10.70
N HIS A 578 18.54 5.07 9.40
CA HIS A 578 19.67 4.77 8.51
C HIS A 578 20.89 5.60 8.82
N LEU A 579 20.73 6.91 9.12
CA LEU A 579 21.83 7.80 9.48
C LEU A 579 22.48 7.40 10.80
N VAL A 580 21.70 6.99 11.79
CA VAL A 580 22.24 6.48 13.06
C VAL A 580 23.09 5.24 12.83
N LEU A 581 22.63 4.27 12.04
CA LEU A 581 23.44 3.08 11.73
C LEU A 581 24.71 3.44 10.96
N ALA A 582 24.65 4.42 10.05
CA ALA A 582 25.84 4.94 9.38
C ALA A 582 26.80 5.60 10.39
N GLY A 583 26.29 6.39 11.32
CA GLY A 583 27.09 7.04 12.38
C GLY A 583 27.77 6.03 13.30
N VAL A 584 27.05 5.01 13.73
CA VAL A 584 27.60 3.91 14.56
C VAL A 584 28.69 3.15 13.77
N ALA A 585 28.46 2.81 12.51
CA ALA A 585 29.45 2.15 11.68
C ALA A 585 30.75 2.97 11.49
N VAL A 586 30.64 4.31 11.37
CA VAL A 586 31.80 5.21 11.38
C VAL A 586 32.57 5.11 12.70
N GLU A 587 31.88 5.03 13.84
CA GLU A 587 32.54 4.88 15.15
C GLU A 587 33.20 3.53 15.35
N GLU A 588 32.66 2.47 14.72
CA GLU A 588 33.22 1.11 14.70
C GLU A 588 34.35 0.96 13.66
N GLY A 589 34.54 1.95 12.77
CA GLY A 589 35.55 1.92 11.70
C GLY A 589 35.09 1.18 10.44
N ASP A 590 33.85 0.74 10.36
CA ASP A 590 33.28 0.13 9.16
C ASP A 590 32.74 1.20 8.19
N LEU A 591 33.65 1.81 7.43
CA LEU A 591 33.31 2.84 6.45
C LEU A 591 32.46 2.29 5.27
N SER A 592 32.56 0.99 4.98
CA SER A 592 31.78 0.34 3.92
C SER A 592 30.31 0.29 4.31
N ALA A 593 30.00 -0.23 5.50
CA ALA A 593 28.64 -0.26 6.03
C ALA A 593 28.07 1.15 6.21
N ALA A 594 28.89 2.11 6.70
CA ALA A 594 28.48 3.50 6.85
C ALA A 594 28.04 4.12 5.52
N ARG A 595 28.82 3.91 4.44
CA ARG A 595 28.51 4.40 3.11
C ARG A 595 27.26 3.74 2.52
N ALA A 596 27.10 2.43 2.71
CA ALA A 596 25.95 1.68 2.24
C ALA A 596 24.62 2.17 2.83
N ALA A 597 24.62 2.69 4.06
CA ALA A 597 23.43 3.21 4.73
C ALA A 597 23.01 4.61 4.24
N LEU A 598 23.90 5.40 3.62
CA LEU A 598 23.56 6.77 3.16
C LEU A 598 22.55 6.78 1.98
N GLY A 599 22.64 5.81 1.07
CA GLY A 599 21.70 5.73 -0.06
C GLY A 599 20.24 5.54 0.39
N PRO A 600 19.95 4.51 1.22
CA PRO A 600 18.63 4.33 1.82
C PRO A 600 18.18 5.52 2.68
N ALA A 601 19.09 6.19 3.41
CA ALA A 601 18.77 7.40 4.18
C ALA A 601 18.26 8.53 3.27
N ALA A 602 18.93 8.77 2.14
CA ALA A 602 18.53 9.78 1.16
C ALA A 602 17.16 9.46 0.53
N ALA A 603 16.89 8.18 0.22
CA ALA A 603 15.61 7.73 -0.31
C ALA A 603 14.47 7.97 0.70
N ALA A 604 14.70 7.65 1.97
CA ALA A 604 13.73 7.85 3.05
C ALA A 604 13.51 9.34 3.38
N ALA A 605 14.54 10.18 3.26
CA ALA A 605 14.45 11.63 3.49
C ALA A 605 13.64 12.37 2.42
N GLY A 606 13.50 11.78 1.23
CA GLY A 606 12.73 12.36 0.13
C GLY A 606 13.35 13.65 -0.44
N PRO A 607 12.59 14.35 -1.32
CA PRO A 607 13.10 15.54 -2.02
C PRO A 607 13.24 16.79 -1.12
N ARG A 608 12.63 16.79 0.06
CA ARG A 608 12.67 17.89 1.05
C ARG A 608 12.95 17.35 2.44
N PRO A 609 14.21 16.94 2.69
CA PRO A 609 14.59 16.36 3.98
C PRO A 609 14.40 17.36 5.12
N GLU A 610 13.97 16.87 6.28
CA GLU A 610 14.01 17.67 7.50
C GLU A 610 15.45 18.09 7.82
N ARG A 611 15.61 19.27 8.40
CA ARG A 611 16.94 19.82 8.70
C ARG A 611 17.80 18.89 9.56
N VAL A 612 17.20 18.19 10.51
CA VAL A 612 17.89 17.20 11.34
C VAL A 612 18.55 16.13 10.47
N ALA A 613 17.80 15.54 9.54
CA ALA A 613 18.31 14.51 8.64
C ALA A 613 19.37 15.08 7.69
N LEU A 614 19.16 16.31 7.17
CA LEU A 614 20.09 16.97 6.27
C LEU A 614 21.46 17.21 6.95
N VAL A 615 21.45 17.77 8.16
CA VAL A 615 22.68 18.06 8.92
C VAL A 615 23.36 16.77 9.35
N ALA A 616 22.61 15.79 9.87
CA ALA A 616 23.17 14.50 10.26
C ALA A 616 23.82 13.77 9.06
N ALA A 617 23.18 13.78 7.89
CA ALA A 617 23.73 13.18 6.67
C ALA A 617 25.06 13.85 6.25
N ALA A 618 25.11 15.19 6.31
CA ALA A 618 26.33 15.94 6.00
C ALA A 618 27.47 15.68 6.99
N VAL A 619 27.16 15.67 8.28
CA VAL A 619 28.15 15.37 9.35
C VAL A 619 28.70 13.94 9.21
N ILE A 620 27.83 12.95 8.99
CA ILE A 620 28.23 11.56 8.82
C ILE A 620 29.02 11.38 7.53
N GLY A 621 28.55 11.96 6.42
CA GLY A 621 29.27 11.95 5.14
C GLY A 621 30.66 12.60 5.24
N ALA A 622 30.77 13.72 5.93
CA ALA A 622 32.04 14.38 6.17
C ALA A 622 32.99 13.56 7.05
N ARG A 623 32.46 12.86 8.09
CA ARG A 623 33.26 11.94 8.92
C ARG A 623 33.77 10.74 8.14
N ILE A 624 32.98 10.19 7.22
CA ILE A 624 33.43 9.14 6.29
C ILE A 624 34.56 9.67 5.41
N ALA A 625 34.34 10.82 4.73
CA ALA A 625 35.35 11.42 3.84
C ALA A 625 36.63 11.77 4.57
N ALA A 626 36.57 12.34 5.77
CA ALA A 626 37.75 12.64 6.59
C ALA A 626 38.50 11.37 7.02
N ALA A 627 37.80 10.29 7.34
CA ALA A 627 38.41 9.01 7.69
C ALA A 627 39.12 8.33 6.50
N GLU A 628 38.68 8.62 5.27
CA GLU A 628 39.31 8.21 4.01
C GLU A 628 40.44 9.11 3.55
N GLY A 629 40.69 10.23 4.26
CA GLY A 629 41.71 11.23 3.93
C GLY A 629 41.27 12.32 2.95
N ASP A 630 39.98 12.33 2.51
CA ASP A 630 39.41 13.42 1.70
C ASP A 630 38.85 14.55 2.59
N GLY A 631 39.75 15.27 3.27
CA GLY A 631 39.38 16.41 4.09
C GLY A 631 38.69 17.54 3.31
N GLN A 632 39.10 17.77 2.05
CA GLN A 632 38.50 18.80 1.21
C GLN A 632 37.05 18.40 0.78
N GLY A 633 36.81 17.14 0.49
CA GLY A 633 35.48 16.62 0.22
C GLY A 633 34.56 16.76 1.44
N ALA A 634 35.10 16.45 2.63
CA ALA A 634 34.39 16.61 3.90
C ALA A 634 33.99 18.09 4.13
N LEU A 635 34.91 19.05 3.95
CA LEU A 635 34.61 20.47 4.10
C LEU A 635 33.56 20.96 3.10
N ARG A 636 33.63 20.52 1.84
CA ARG A 636 32.59 20.87 0.85
C ARG A 636 31.21 20.38 1.27
N ALA A 637 31.10 19.16 1.77
CA ALA A 637 29.83 18.59 2.25
C ALA A 637 29.25 19.39 3.43
N LEU A 638 30.07 19.77 4.39
CA LEU A 638 29.67 20.59 5.54
C LEU A 638 29.26 22.01 5.14
N HIS A 639 30.01 22.63 4.20
CA HIS A 639 29.67 23.97 3.71
C HIS A 639 28.37 24.00 2.94
N ALA A 640 27.99 22.92 2.26
CA ALA A 640 26.72 22.82 1.52
C ALA A 640 25.47 22.90 2.45
N VAL A 641 25.60 22.53 3.71
CA VAL A 641 24.50 22.58 4.72
C VAL A 641 24.62 23.79 5.67
N ARG A 642 25.65 24.62 5.52
CA ARG A 642 25.76 25.89 6.23
C ARG A 642 24.64 26.86 5.86
N PRO A 643 24.27 27.77 6.74
CA PRO A 643 22.90 28.23 6.86
C PRO A 643 22.34 28.97 5.65
N GLY A 644 21.26 28.38 5.08
CA GLY A 644 20.20 29.15 4.49
C GLY A 644 19.30 29.80 5.56
N PRO A 645 18.31 30.61 5.15
CA PRO A 645 17.32 31.17 6.07
C PRO A 645 16.45 30.05 6.65
N GLY A 646 16.66 29.64 7.88
CA GLY A 646 15.89 28.60 8.57
C GLY A 646 16.32 28.47 10.04
N PRO A 647 15.51 27.84 10.89
CA PRO A 647 15.83 27.63 12.30
C PRO A 647 17.10 26.80 12.45
N ARG A 648 17.99 27.21 13.36
CA ARG A 648 19.21 26.50 13.74
C ARG A 648 18.93 25.65 14.96
N TYR A 649 19.23 24.35 14.86
CA TYR A 649 19.19 23.50 16.04
C TYR A 649 20.37 23.77 16.96
N ALA A 650 20.15 23.73 18.29
CA ALA A 650 21.19 24.02 19.29
C ALA A 650 22.40 23.08 19.15
N TRP A 651 22.18 21.79 18.81
CA TRP A 651 23.23 20.79 18.65
C TRP A 651 23.99 20.91 17.31
N GLU A 652 23.40 21.60 16.31
CA GLU A 652 23.94 21.68 14.94
C GLU A 652 25.31 22.33 14.90
N ALA A 653 25.49 23.42 15.61
CA ALA A 653 26.76 24.14 15.69
C ALA A 653 27.88 23.24 16.25
N ASP A 654 27.56 22.47 17.29
CA ASP A 654 28.51 21.56 17.93
C ASP A 654 28.94 20.42 17.01
N GLU A 655 27.98 19.75 16.36
CA GLU A 655 28.25 18.62 15.46
C GLU A 655 29.02 19.09 14.21
N LEU A 656 28.66 20.25 13.66
CA LEU A 656 29.37 20.82 12.50
C LEU A 656 30.81 21.19 12.89
N ALA A 657 31.04 21.87 14.05
CA ALA A 657 32.37 22.23 14.53
C ALA A 657 33.26 21.00 14.77
N LEU A 658 32.71 19.94 15.37
CA LEU A 658 33.41 18.65 15.55
C LEU A 658 33.78 17.99 14.21
N ALA A 659 32.86 17.97 13.24
CA ALA A 659 33.12 17.41 11.92
C ALA A 659 34.08 18.26 11.10
N GLU A 660 34.00 19.59 11.17
CA GLU A 660 34.93 20.50 10.51
C GLU A 660 36.35 20.37 11.09
N SER A 661 36.47 20.28 12.42
CA SER A 661 37.76 20.01 13.06
C SER A 661 38.39 18.70 12.54
N ALA A 662 37.62 17.63 12.45
CA ALA A 662 38.11 16.37 11.90
C ALA A 662 38.52 16.50 10.42
N ALA A 663 37.75 17.23 9.61
CA ALA A 663 38.05 17.46 8.20
C ALA A 663 39.34 18.31 8.01
N HIS A 664 39.53 19.37 8.81
CA HIS A 664 40.78 20.16 8.82
C HIS A 664 41.98 19.32 9.24
N LEU A 665 41.83 18.44 10.22
CA LEU A 665 42.91 17.51 10.61
C LEU A 665 43.25 16.54 9.46
N ALA A 666 42.25 16.06 8.72
CA ALA A 666 42.50 15.24 7.53
C ALA A 666 43.18 16.03 6.38
N CYS A 667 43.01 17.35 6.33
CA CYS A 667 43.76 18.25 5.43
C CYS A 667 45.17 18.58 5.96
N GLY A 668 45.55 18.14 7.16
CA GLY A 668 46.85 18.51 7.80
C GLY A 668 46.91 19.93 8.39
N ASP A 669 45.78 20.56 8.63
CA ASP A 669 45.66 21.92 9.17
C ASP A 669 45.09 21.89 10.62
N PRO A 670 45.92 21.63 11.65
CA PRO A 670 45.47 21.59 13.02
C PRO A 670 45.12 23.00 13.58
N ALA A 671 45.62 24.09 12.95
CA ALA A 671 45.27 25.45 13.36
C ALA A 671 43.81 25.77 12.98
N ALA A 672 43.40 25.48 11.73
CA ALA A 672 42.03 25.62 11.31
C ALA A 672 41.09 24.69 12.08
N ALA A 673 41.55 23.46 12.41
CA ALA A 673 40.81 22.51 13.27
C ALA A 673 40.46 23.09 14.66
N LEU A 674 41.41 23.78 15.30
CA LEU A 674 41.17 24.47 16.57
C LEU A 674 40.24 25.68 16.38
N GLY A 675 40.46 26.48 15.32
CA GLY A 675 39.59 27.61 14.99
C GLY A 675 38.12 27.23 14.81
N ALA A 676 37.86 26.08 14.19
CA ALA A 676 36.50 25.56 14.06
C ALA A 676 35.85 25.26 15.43
N LEU A 677 36.60 24.70 16.35
CA LEU A 677 36.13 24.41 17.73
C LEU A 677 35.99 25.67 18.61
N ASP A 678 36.80 26.71 18.35
CA ASP A 678 36.76 28.00 19.11
C ASP A 678 35.54 28.86 18.68
N ALA A 679 34.96 28.57 17.51
CA ALA A 679 33.78 29.26 17.00
C ALA A 679 32.47 28.90 17.77
N VAL A 680 32.52 27.89 18.64
CA VAL A 680 31.35 27.39 19.39
C VAL A 680 31.65 27.49 20.90
N PRO A 681 30.67 27.87 21.74
CA PRO A 681 30.87 27.89 23.19
C PRO A 681 31.43 26.56 23.71
N ALA A 682 32.33 26.61 24.71
CA ALA A 682 33.02 25.43 25.18
C ALA A 682 32.07 24.25 25.42
N GLY A 683 32.19 23.23 24.57
CA GLY A 683 31.36 22.03 24.60
C GLY A 683 31.89 20.99 25.60
N GLY A 684 31.09 19.97 25.87
CA GLY A 684 31.42 18.89 26.80
C GLY A 684 32.60 18.00 26.38
N PRO A 685 32.68 16.77 26.88
CA PRO A 685 33.82 15.87 26.72
C PRO A 685 34.25 15.61 25.25
N ARG A 686 33.30 15.64 24.29
CA ARG A 686 33.61 15.44 22.86
C ARG A 686 34.46 16.59 22.28
N HIS A 687 34.21 17.85 22.69
CA HIS A 687 35.01 19.01 22.28
C HIS A 687 36.39 18.96 22.89
N ALA A 688 36.52 18.66 24.20
CA ALA A 688 37.82 18.52 24.85
C ALA A 688 38.69 17.45 24.17
N LEU A 689 38.11 16.31 23.79
CA LEU A 689 38.81 15.25 23.02
C LEU A 689 39.24 15.74 21.65
N ALA A 690 38.38 16.47 20.90
CA ALA A 690 38.69 17.02 19.59
C ALA A 690 39.82 18.07 19.70
N ARG A 691 39.78 18.99 20.68
CA ARG A 691 40.82 19.97 20.94
C ARG A 691 42.14 19.32 21.32
N ALA A 692 42.10 18.32 22.20
CA ALA A 692 43.31 17.55 22.57
C ALA A 692 43.94 16.86 21.35
N HIS A 693 43.13 16.30 20.47
CA HIS A 693 43.59 15.69 19.20
C HIS A 693 44.23 16.75 18.27
N ALA A 694 43.58 17.91 18.11
CA ALA A 694 44.09 19.00 17.27
C ALA A 694 45.40 19.58 17.83
N HIS A 695 45.52 19.76 19.18
CA HIS A 695 46.77 20.16 19.81
C HIS A 695 47.88 19.13 19.63
N LEU A 696 47.57 17.86 19.75
CA LEU A 696 48.55 16.78 19.52
C LEU A 696 49.05 16.76 18.07
N ALA A 697 48.11 16.91 17.09
CA ALA A 697 48.45 17.04 15.67
C ALA A 697 49.30 18.29 15.38
N ALA A 698 49.12 19.38 16.14
CA ALA A 698 49.95 20.59 16.07
C ALA A 698 51.34 20.44 16.77
N GLY A 699 51.67 19.26 17.27
CA GLY A 699 52.91 19.06 18.04
C GLY A 699 52.91 19.70 19.43
N ARG A 700 51.77 19.94 20.06
CA ARG A 700 51.60 20.63 21.36
C ARG A 700 51.05 19.66 22.44
N PRO A 701 51.83 18.71 22.93
CA PRO A 701 51.34 17.70 23.89
C PRO A 701 50.92 18.28 25.24
N GLY A 702 51.55 19.38 25.74
CA GLY A 702 51.16 20.02 26.97
C GLY A 702 49.74 20.63 26.95
N PRO A 703 49.40 21.47 25.98
CA PRO A 703 48.02 21.92 25.78
C PRO A 703 47.03 20.76 25.62
N ALA A 704 47.39 19.70 24.89
CA ALA A 704 46.55 18.52 24.74
C ALA A 704 46.26 17.83 26.09
N ALA A 705 47.27 17.72 26.97
CA ALA A 705 47.11 17.16 28.31
C ALA A 705 46.15 17.99 29.17
N ARG A 706 46.23 19.34 29.10
CA ARG A 706 45.33 20.23 29.82
C ARG A 706 43.87 20.09 29.43
N GLU A 707 43.58 19.92 28.13
CA GLU A 707 42.22 19.66 27.66
C GLU A 707 41.61 18.37 28.27
N LEU A 708 42.43 17.32 28.40
CA LEU A 708 42.01 16.05 29.00
C LEU A 708 41.96 16.08 30.55
N ALA A 709 42.69 16.96 31.19
CA ALA A 709 42.66 17.11 32.65
C ALA A 709 41.34 17.72 33.17
N GLY A 710 40.62 18.46 32.32
CA GLY A 710 39.29 19.02 32.61
C GLY A 710 38.14 18.05 32.44
N LEU A 711 38.38 16.82 31.98
CA LEU A 711 37.32 15.84 31.77
C LEU A 711 36.84 15.22 33.10
N PRO A 712 35.53 14.88 33.20
CA PRO A 712 35.02 14.10 34.33
C PRO A 712 35.78 12.78 34.50
N GLY A 713 35.74 12.20 35.68
CA GLY A 713 36.38 10.92 35.97
C GLY A 713 35.90 9.81 35.01
N ASP A 714 36.80 8.86 34.76
CA ASP A 714 36.60 7.83 33.73
C ASP A 714 35.28 7.03 33.87
N ASP A 715 34.79 6.84 35.10
CA ASP A 715 33.53 6.11 35.37
C ASP A 715 32.26 6.89 34.95
N SER A 716 32.36 8.21 34.78
CA SER A 716 31.26 9.07 34.37
C SER A 716 31.19 9.29 32.84
N LEU A 717 32.20 8.84 32.09
CA LEU A 717 32.24 8.95 30.64
C LEU A 717 31.61 7.74 29.96
N PRO A 718 30.81 7.90 28.87
CA PRO A 718 30.40 6.83 28.03
C PRO A 718 31.57 5.99 27.50
N ALA A 719 31.38 4.68 27.38
CA ALA A 719 32.45 3.75 27.02
C ALA A 719 33.25 4.15 25.78
N PRO A 720 32.66 4.63 24.65
CA PRO A 720 33.43 5.07 23.50
C PRO A 720 34.32 6.28 23.76
N LEU A 721 33.83 7.23 24.53
CA LEU A 721 34.62 8.44 24.90
C LEU A 721 35.74 8.08 25.86
N ARG A 722 35.49 7.20 26.81
CA ARG A 722 36.51 6.67 27.74
C ARG A 722 37.65 6.00 26.96
N THR A 723 37.35 5.12 26.03
CA THR A 723 38.37 4.47 25.20
C THR A 723 39.20 5.48 24.41
N ARG A 724 38.57 6.48 23.78
CA ARG A 724 39.26 7.56 23.05
C ARG A 724 40.13 8.42 24.02
N THR A 725 39.67 8.71 25.22
CA THR A 725 40.44 9.43 26.24
C THR A 725 41.71 8.69 26.60
N HIS A 726 41.62 7.38 26.87
CA HIS A 726 42.80 6.54 27.18
C HIS A 726 43.79 6.47 26.00
N LEU A 727 43.31 6.31 24.76
CA LEU A 727 44.18 6.33 23.60
C LEU A 727 44.91 7.67 23.40
N LEU A 728 44.18 8.79 23.59
CA LEU A 728 44.81 10.10 23.47
C LEU A 728 45.79 10.37 24.62
N ARG A 729 45.50 9.99 25.86
CA ARG A 729 46.44 10.06 26.99
C ARG A 729 47.73 9.29 26.69
N ALA A 730 47.62 8.05 26.20
CA ALA A 730 48.79 7.26 25.82
C ALA A 730 49.62 7.91 24.70
N ARG A 731 49.00 8.50 23.70
CA ARG A 731 49.69 9.24 22.63
C ARG A 731 50.32 10.52 23.09
N ILE A 732 49.71 11.25 24.01
CA ILE A 732 50.25 12.45 24.64
C ILE A 732 51.50 12.11 25.45
N THR A 733 51.46 11.06 26.28
CA THR A 733 52.61 10.57 27.04
C THR A 733 53.75 10.17 26.13
N ALA A 734 53.48 9.42 25.05
CA ALA A 734 54.49 9.05 24.05
C ALA A 734 55.09 10.25 23.32
N ALA A 735 54.36 11.38 23.20
CA ALA A 735 54.84 12.63 22.62
C ALA A 735 55.56 13.59 23.63
N GLY A 736 55.84 13.11 24.85
CA GLY A 736 56.57 13.87 25.88
C GLY A 736 55.68 14.81 26.70
N GLY A 737 54.36 14.64 26.70
CA GLY A 737 53.43 15.37 27.60
C GLY A 737 53.18 14.57 28.85
N ASP A 738 53.41 15.20 30.03
CA ASP A 738 53.04 14.58 31.31
C ASP A 738 51.58 14.97 31.68
N PRO A 739 50.66 14.01 31.83
CA PRO A 739 49.29 14.30 32.20
C PRO A 739 49.07 14.72 33.69
N GLY A 740 50.14 14.77 34.46
CA GLY A 740 50.08 14.94 35.94
C GLY A 740 50.72 16.16 36.52
N GLU A 741 51.33 17.10 35.78
CA GLU A 741 51.98 18.26 36.35
C GLU A 741 51.04 19.45 36.57
N HIS A 742 50.65 19.64 37.84
CA HIS A 742 50.39 20.97 38.41
C HIS A 742 51.69 21.73 38.46
N GLU A 743 51.85 22.85 37.80
CA GLU A 743 52.97 23.72 37.89
C GLU A 743 53.11 24.22 39.32
N GLY A 744 54.10 23.72 40.03
CA GLY A 744 54.76 24.38 41.12
C GLY A 744 56.20 24.76 40.69
N PRO A 745 56.79 25.94 41.08
CA PRO A 745 58.02 26.49 40.51
C PRO A 745 59.26 25.83 41.03
N GLY A 746 60.20 25.39 40.17
CA GLY A 746 61.59 25.28 40.60
C GLY A 746 62.40 24.07 40.06
N GLY A 747 63.20 24.31 39.04
CA GLY A 747 64.61 24.00 38.87
C GLY A 747 65.13 22.57 38.60
N PRO A 748 66.38 22.44 38.10
CA PRO A 748 66.65 21.65 36.90
C PRO A 748 67.41 20.35 37.16
N GLY A 749 67.32 19.37 36.26
CA GLY A 749 68.13 18.17 36.32
C GLY A 749 68.03 17.30 35.03
N ARG A 750 69.00 17.53 34.16
CA ARG A 750 69.30 16.69 32.97
C ARG A 750 69.81 15.31 33.37
N ALA A 751 69.36 14.26 32.72
CA ALA A 751 70.17 13.05 32.50
C ALA A 751 69.70 12.25 31.26
N ASP A 752 70.68 11.80 30.56
CA ASP A 752 70.77 11.37 29.18
C ASP A 752 69.87 10.18 28.77
N LEU A 753 69.50 10.25 27.48
CA LEU A 753 68.88 9.18 26.69
C LEU A 753 69.93 8.35 25.94
N PRO A 754 69.55 7.16 25.48
CA PRO A 754 69.98 6.71 24.14
C PRO A 754 68.82 6.60 23.15
N GLY A 755 69.16 6.87 21.90
CA GLY A 755 68.29 7.09 20.74
C GLY A 755 67.64 5.83 20.15
N PRO A 756 66.90 6.03 19.04
CA PRO A 756 65.86 5.11 18.61
C PRO A 756 66.38 3.96 17.77
N ALA A 757 65.91 2.75 18.05
CA ALA A 757 66.11 1.59 17.19
C ALA A 757 64.76 1.25 16.49
N GLY A 758 64.95 0.96 15.22
CA GLY A 758 63.98 0.83 14.19
C GLY A 758 62.80 -0.12 14.44
N LEU A 759 61.78 0.15 13.70
CA LEU A 759 60.64 -0.72 13.48
C LEU A 759 61.04 -2.00 12.71
N PRO A 760 60.63 -3.16 13.14
CA PRO A 760 60.60 -4.33 12.27
C PRO A 760 59.21 -4.51 11.68
N GLY A 761 59.23 -4.94 10.41
CA GLY A 761 58.07 -5.21 9.61
C GLY A 761 57.22 -6.34 10.13
N VAL A 762 56.00 -6.33 9.68
CA VAL A 762 54.98 -7.32 9.90
C VAL A 762 55.35 -8.58 9.14
N PRO A 763 55.32 -9.78 9.73
CA PRO A 763 55.02 -10.99 9.03
C PRO A 763 53.57 -11.40 9.30
N GLY A 764 52.84 -11.64 8.24
CA GLY A 764 51.56 -12.33 8.29
C GLY A 764 51.71 -13.71 8.91
N GLY A 765 50.76 -14.09 9.72
CA GLY A 765 50.70 -15.38 10.37
C GLY A 765 49.37 -15.47 11.12
N GLU A 766 48.45 -16.15 10.53
CA GLU A 766 47.21 -16.61 11.16
C GLU A 766 47.52 -17.30 12.49
N ARG A 767 47.02 -16.75 13.58
CA ARG A 767 46.64 -17.55 14.75
C ARG A 767 45.31 -17.00 15.28
N ARG A 768 44.26 -17.75 15.02
CA ARG A 768 43.00 -17.71 15.75
C ARG A 768 43.31 -17.78 17.24
N PRO A 769 42.72 -16.93 18.09
CA PRO A 769 42.62 -17.25 19.51
C PRO A 769 41.66 -18.43 19.62
N GLU A 770 42.11 -19.51 20.27
CA GLU A 770 41.25 -20.60 20.71
C GLU A 770 40.13 -20.03 21.58
N ALA A 771 38.90 -20.14 21.09
CA ALA A 771 37.72 -19.89 21.86
C ALA A 771 37.69 -20.86 23.04
N MET A 772 37.62 -20.34 24.25
CA MET A 772 37.15 -21.12 25.40
C MET A 772 35.86 -21.83 25.02
N PRO A 773 35.66 -23.12 25.34
CA PRO A 773 34.45 -23.82 25.01
C PRO A 773 33.26 -23.17 25.71
N ALA A 774 32.38 -22.52 24.96
CA ALA A 774 31.05 -22.21 25.41
C ALA A 774 30.37 -23.51 25.81
N VAL A 775 30.03 -23.63 27.07
CA VAL A 775 29.19 -24.72 27.57
C VAL A 775 27.86 -24.62 26.83
N ARG A 776 27.70 -25.44 25.80
CA ARG A 776 26.42 -25.64 25.14
C ARG A 776 25.47 -26.27 26.16
N PRO A 777 24.38 -25.65 26.54
CA PRO A 777 23.39 -26.30 27.37
C PRO A 777 22.79 -27.46 26.56
N ALA A 778 22.93 -28.68 27.10
CA ALA A 778 22.44 -29.89 26.47
C ALA A 778 20.93 -29.84 26.22
N VAL A 779 20.53 -30.17 25.00
CA VAL A 779 19.16 -30.50 24.66
C VAL A 779 18.87 -31.85 25.32
N VAL A 780 17.87 -31.92 26.17
CA VAL A 780 17.58 -33.14 26.93
C VAL A 780 17.06 -34.26 26.01
N GLU A 781 16.36 -33.93 24.94
CA GLU A 781 15.89 -34.85 23.89
C GLU A 781 15.75 -34.12 22.55
N ALA A 782 15.99 -34.79 21.42
CA ALA A 782 15.80 -34.21 20.08
C ALA A 782 14.30 -33.96 19.80
N LEU A 783 14.01 -32.83 19.13
CA LEU A 783 12.64 -32.55 18.66
C LEU A 783 12.31 -33.44 17.46
N THR A 784 11.07 -33.92 17.40
CA THR A 784 10.54 -34.61 16.20
C THR A 784 10.25 -33.60 15.10
N VAL A 785 10.17 -34.07 13.86
CA VAL A 785 9.82 -33.22 12.69
C VAL A 785 8.55 -32.40 12.97
N ARG A 786 7.52 -33.03 13.55
CA ARG A 786 6.25 -32.39 13.86
C ARG A 786 6.35 -31.33 14.98
N GLU A 787 7.20 -31.59 15.96
CA GLU A 787 7.50 -30.63 17.02
C GLU A 787 8.29 -29.43 16.51
N THR A 788 9.21 -29.65 15.55
CA THR A 788 9.95 -28.55 14.89
C THR A 788 9.01 -27.68 14.04
N GLU A 789 8.07 -28.27 13.31
CA GLU A 789 7.04 -27.52 12.56
C GLU A 789 6.16 -26.66 13.49
N VAL A 790 5.68 -27.26 14.59
CA VAL A 790 4.89 -26.53 15.61
C VAL A 790 5.72 -25.40 16.24
N LEU A 791 7.00 -25.63 16.52
CA LEU A 791 7.89 -24.66 17.12
C LEU A 791 8.22 -23.50 16.17
N ALA A 792 8.43 -23.79 14.87
CA ALA A 792 8.64 -22.80 13.84
C ALA A 792 7.40 -21.89 13.69
N MET A 793 6.20 -22.46 13.63
CA MET A 793 4.98 -21.66 13.59
C MET A 793 4.73 -20.90 14.90
N ALA A 794 5.16 -21.45 16.04
CA ALA A 794 5.15 -20.73 17.30
C ALA A 794 6.12 -19.53 17.32
N ALA A 795 7.26 -19.62 16.66
CA ALA A 795 8.20 -18.51 16.50
C ALA A 795 7.61 -17.35 15.69
N HIS A 796 6.71 -17.63 14.76
CA HIS A 796 5.95 -16.63 14.01
C HIS A 796 4.76 -16.02 14.77
N LEU A 797 4.69 -16.23 16.09
CA LEU A 797 3.65 -15.68 16.99
C LEU A 797 2.20 -16.11 16.69
N LEU A 798 2.00 -17.16 15.89
CA LEU A 798 0.68 -17.69 15.58
C LEU A 798 0.00 -18.27 16.83
N SER A 799 -1.29 -18.04 17.03
CA SER A 799 -2.06 -18.64 18.12
C SER A 799 -2.13 -20.17 17.99
N THR A 800 -2.52 -20.84 19.07
CA THR A 800 -2.68 -22.31 19.05
C THR A 800 -3.69 -22.76 18.01
N GLU A 801 -4.76 -21.99 17.80
CA GLU A 801 -5.81 -22.21 16.82
C GLU A 801 -5.29 -22.03 15.38
N GLU A 802 -4.47 -21.00 15.12
CA GLU A 802 -3.86 -20.75 13.82
C GLU A 802 -2.82 -21.82 13.46
N ILE A 803 -2.01 -22.27 14.43
CA ILE A 803 -1.08 -23.39 14.23
C ILE A 803 -1.85 -24.68 13.92
N ALA A 804 -2.96 -24.91 14.62
CA ALA A 804 -3.82 -26.08 14.40
C ALA A 804 -4.42 -26.07 12.98
N ALA A 805 -4.90 -24.91 12.52
CA ALA A 805 -5.42 -24.73 11.16
C ALA A 805 -4.33 -24.93 10.11
N GLY A 806 -3.15 -24.33 10.29
CA GLY A 806 -2.03 -24.44 9.35
C GLY A 806 -1.45 -25.85 9.23
N LEU A 807 -1.53 -26.65 10.28
CA LEU A 807 -1.03 -28.04 10.31
C LEU A 807 -2.13 -29.10 10.11
N TYR A 808 -3.39 -28.69 9.90
CA TYR A 808 -4.54 -29.58 9.76
C TYR A 808 -4.73 -30.55 10.93
N VAL A 809 -4.56 -30.07 12.16
CA VAL A 809 -4.71 -30.84 13.40
C VAL A 809 -5.62 -30.12 14.39
N SER A 810 -6.01 -30.80 15.50
CA SER A 810 -6.80 -30.12 16.54
C SER A 810 -5.94 -29.20 17.42
N ALA A 811 -6.54 -28.14 17.98
CA ALA A 811 -5.87 -27.25 18.93
C ALA A 811 -5.32 -28.02 20.16
N ASN A 812 -5.99 -29.11 20.60
CA ASN A 812 -5.50 -29.97 21.65
C ASN A 812 -4.23 -30.73 21.26
N THR A 813 -4.10 -31.14 19.99
CA THR A 813 -2.89 -31.78 19.45
C THR A 813 -1.72 -30.80 19.48
N VAL A 814 -1.94 -29.54 19.08
CA VAL A 814 -0.89 -28.50 19.14
C VAL A 814 -0.47 -28.23 20.60
N LYS A 815 -1.42 -28.15 21.56
CA LYS A 815 -1.10 -28.01 23.00
C LYS A 815 -0.25 -29.16 23.51
N THR A 816 -0.52 -30.38 23.06
CA THR A 816 0.27 -31.56 23.41
C THR A 816 1.69 -31.47 22.88
N HIS A 817 1.87 -31.09 21.63
CA HIS A 817 3.21 -30.87 21.04
C HIS A 817 3.95 -29.74 21.76
N LEU A 818 3.32 -28.61 22.06
CA LEU A 818 3.96 -27.51 22.80
C LEU A 818 4.41 -27.97 24.21
N LYS A 819 3.60 -28.73 24.91
CA LYS A 819 3.97 -29.31 26.21
C LYS A 819 5.19 -30.25 26.10
N SER A 820 5.25 -31.07 25.07
CA SER A 820 6.40 -31.93 24.80
C SER A 820 7.67 -31.13 24.43
N ILE A 821 7.53 -30.08 23.60
CA ILE A 821 8.61 -29.16 23.24
C ILE A 821 9.17 -28.47 24.49
N TYR A 822 8.31 -27.96 25.37
CA TYR A 822 8.74 -27.28 26.61
C TYR A 822 9.51 -28.24 27.53
N ARG A 823 9.06 -29.45 27.63
CA ARG A 823 9.78 -30.49 28.40
C ARG A 823 11.14 -30.80 27.79
N LYS A 824 11.22 -30.97 26.47
CA LYS A 824 12.46 -31.31 25.75
C LYS A 824 13.51 -30.18 25.74
N LEU A 825 13.05 -28.94 25.74
CA LEU A 825 13.92 -27.75 25.78
C LEU A 825 14.20 -27.28 27.22
N GLY A 826 13.57 -27.87 28.23
CA GLY A 826 13.75 -27.52 29.63
C GLY A 826 13.20 -26.11 29.99
N VAL A 827 12.10 -25.70 29.35
CA VAL A 827 11.47 -24.38 29.54
C VAL A 827 10.00 -24.51 29.90
N THR A 828 9.41 -23.45 30.41
CA THR A 828 8.00 -23.45 30.88
C THR A 828 7.10 -22.51 30.08
N ARG A 829 7.66 -21.61 29.29
CA ARG A 829 6.95 -20.60 28.54
C ARG A 829 7.29 -20.69 27.04
N ARG A 830 6.33 -20.25 26.22
CA ARG A 830 6.45 -20.24 24.77
C ARG A 830 7.61 -19.37 24.27
N SER A 831 7.73 -18.15 24.83
CA SER A 831 8.84 -17.23 24.53
C SER A 831 10.20 -17.88 24.77
N ASP A 832 10.33 -18.53 25.92
CA ASP A 832 11.59 -19.16 26.34
C ASP A 832 11.93 -20.36 25.43
N ALA A 833 10.90 -21.08 24.93
CA ALA A 833 11.09 -22.19 23.99
C ALA A 833 11.60 -21.70 22.63
N VAL A 834 11.08 -20.57 22.13
CA VAL A 834 11.54 -19.95 20.88
C VAL A 834 12.98 -19.46 21.02
N HIS A 835 13.32 -18.68 22.05
CA HIS A 835 14.67 -18.21 22.30
C HIS A 835 15.65 -19.37 22.43
N ARG A 836 15.26 -20.38 23.23
CA ARG A 836 16.10 -21.56 23.46
C ARG A 836 16.36 -22.34 22.18
N ALA A 837 15.35 -22.43 21.29
CA ALA A 837 15.50 -23.08 19.99
C ALA A 837 16.41 -22.29 19.04
N GLN A 838 16.36 -20.97 19.07
CA GLN A 838 17.26 -20.09 18.33
C GLN A 838 18.71 -20.24 18.82
N ASP A 839 18.94 -20.22 20.13
CA ASP A 839 20.26 -20.43 20.75
C ASP A 839 20.87 -21.79 20.38
N LEU A 840 20.04 -22.79 20.15
CA LEU A 840 20.45 -24.15 19.79
C LEU A 840 20.53 -24.38 18.26
N GLY A 841 20.16 -23.40 17.44
CA GLY A 841 20.14 -23.50 15.97
C GLY A 841 19.11 -24.50 15.45
N LEU A 842 17.95 -24.61 16.16
CA LEU A 842 16.84 -25.49 15.78
C LEU A 842 15.74 -24.75 15.02
N LEU A 843 15.83 -23.41 14.95
CA LEU A 843 14.95 -22.49 14.22
C LEU A 843 15.75 -21.58 13.32
#